data_56a96abcb9bb61f06ff1428931f642ff
#
_entry.id   56a96abcb9bb61f06ff1428931f642ff
#
_cell.length_a   1.000
_cell.length_b   1.000
_cell.length_c   1.000
_cell.angle_alpha   90.00
_cell.angle_beta   90.00
_cell.angle_gamma   90.00
#
_symmetry.space_group_name_H-M   'P 1'
#
loop_
_entity.id
_entity.type
_entity.pdbx_description
1 polymer ?
#
loop_
_entity_poly.entity_id
_entity_poly.type
_entity_poly.pdbx_seq_one_letter_code
_entity_poly.pdbx_strand_id
1 'polypeptide(L)'
;MPLKPTNGRRRVVIEDVNPQVDAGRHQICRVAGDEVVVTAAIYADGKDELAARLLYRHSNDRRWSFAPMEAAGNDLWRGTFVVDKLGSWRFTLLGWVDHFASWAGELKKRIAAQNDPQTTDGAFGASPDRNAGLNAGANSGAQDVALAIRTGAGLIEAAAGRARANDAKRLREIALGFEKLADENRSSYEDPCDEELLELMRRYPDLTNATRYEMELPVWTDRERARFSSWYELFPRSASPIPGQHGTFRDVEKQLPEIAAMGFDIVYLPPIHPIGRSFRKGPNNATYAPPDAPGSPWAIGDRTAVANPALGAQVAGDLGGHKSIHPQLGTFTDFDNLIAAARTQGVEIALDIAFQCSPDHPWVAEHPEWFVTRPDGSIQYAENPPKKYQDIYPLNFESPDWRGLWDELYSVFEFWIHRGVRVFRVDNPHTKALPFWEWCLSSLRASYPDTIFLAEAFTRPRVMYGLAKRGFTQSYTYFTWRNSKFELQSYLEELTRPPVSEFFQPNFWPNTPDILHKTLQEGGRPAFMHRLILAATLSSNYGIYGPAYELGENAPAAPPASKTESEEYLDSEKYEIRQRDRNASDSLVPLIANLNRIRRANRALQSNVSLHFHSIDNPQLICYSKATPGFDNTILVVVNLDSFNEQTGWTNLDLEKIGCSASESFLVDDLLNGDKYTWSSHNYVALRPGVQPAHIFRVSRIQ
;
A
#
# COMPACT_ATOMS: atom_id res chain seq x y z
N MET A 1 -31.03 30.11 15.47
CA MET A 1 -29.96 30.11 16.48
C MET A 1 -29.31 28.73 16.46
N PRO A 2 -27.99 28.60 16.55
CA PRO A 2 -27.40 27.30 16.70
C PRO A 2 -27.88 26.62 17.99
N LEU A 3 -28.09 25.31 17.91
CA LEU A 3 -28.50 24.51 19.08
C LEU A 3 -27.35 24.47 20.10
N LYS A 4 -27.68 24.52 21.39
CA LYS A 4 -26.70 24.31 22.44
C LYS A 4 -26.16 22.85 22.35
N PRO A 5 -24.88 22.64 22.65
CA PRO A 5 -24.30 21.30 22.68
C PRO A 5 -25.00 20.42 23.72
N THR A 6 -25.07 19.12 23.50
CA THR A 6 -25.71 18.18 24.44
C THR A 6 -25.00 18.11 25.79
N ASN A 7 -23.67 18.38 25.83
CA ASN A 7 -22.89 18.53 27.06
C ASN A 7 -21.85 19.64 26.88
N GLY A 8 -22.14 20.84 27.42
CA GLY A 8 -21.24 21.98 27.35
C GLY A 8 -20.03 21.91 28.29
N ARG A 9 -19.86 20.83 29.06
CA ARG A 9 -18.68 20.61 29.93
C ARG A 9 -17.52 19.89 29.21
N ARG A 10 -17.73 19.42 27.97
CA ARG A 10 -16.67 18.86 27.13
C ARG A 10 -15.85 20.01 26.55
N ARG A 11 -14.69 20.25 27.15
CA ARG A 11 -13.82 21.39 26.84
C ARG A 11 -12.74 21.04 25.81
N VAL A 12 -12.37 19.75 25.69
CA VAL A 12 -11.31 19.29 24.77
C VAL A 12 -11.83 19.29 23.34
N VAL A 13 -11.06 19.88 22.45
CA VAL A 13 -11.26 19.89 21.00
C VAL A 13 -10.27 18.93 20.37
N ILE A 14 -10.72 18.15 19.37
CA ILE A 14 -9.88 17.20 18.62
C ILE A 14 -10.08 17.51 17.14
N GLU A 15 -9.01 17.90 16.45
CA GLU A 15 -8.99 18.30 15.05
C GLU A 15 -7.80 17.69 14.32
N ASP A 16 -7.76 17.81 12.99
CA ASP A 16 -6.64 17.42 12.12
C ASP A 16 -6.15 15.98 12.34
N VAL A 17 -7.07 15.06 12.56
CA VAL A 17 -6.75 13.65 12.78
C VAL A 17 -6.21 13.02 11.52
N ASN A 18 -5.00 12.50 11.56
CA ASN A 18 -4.31 11.82 10.46
C ASN A 18 -3.72 10.47 10.92
N PRO A 19 -3.60 9.46 10.01
CA PRO A 19 -3.93 9.51 8.58
C PRO A 19 -5.43 9.31 8.31
N GLN A 20 -5.92 9.91 7.24
CA GLN A 20 -7.27 9.71 6.73
C GLN A 20 -7.35 9.95 5.22
N VAL A 21 -8.33 9.33 4.56
CA VAL A 21 -8.58 9.48 3.12
C VAL A 21 -9.98 10.04 2.92
N ASP A 22 -10.08 11.17 2.19
CA ASP A 22 -11.35 11.86 1.89
C ASP A 22 -12.23 12.07 3.14
N ALA A 23 -11.67 12.67 4.17
CA ALA A 23 -12.33 12.90 5.45
C ALA A 23 -12.91 11.62 6.10
N GLY A 24 -12.16 10.51 6.01
CA GLY A 24 -12.53 9.22 6.61
C GLY A 24 -13.56 8.41 5.80
N ARG A 25 -13.93 8.85 4.59
CA ARG A 25 -14.83 8.10 3.71
C ARG A 25 -14.21 6.81 3.19
N HIS A 26 -12.92 6.85 2.86
CA HIS A 26 -12.17 5.71 2.37
C HIS A 26 -11.11 5.27 3.38
N GLN A 27 -10.76 4.02 3.30
CA GLN A 27 -9.78 3.40 4.20
C GLN A 27 -8.34 3.76 3.82
N ILE A 28 -7.48 3.88 4.82
CA ILE A 28 -6.04 3.79 4.62
C ILE A 28 -5.67 2.31 4.48
N CYS A 29 -4.61 2.02 3.72
CA CYS A 29 -4.13 0.65 3.49
C CYS A 29 -2.83 0.39 4.25
N ARG A 30 -2.76 -0.74 4.92
CA ARG A 30 -1.58 -1.22 5.66
C ARG A 30 -1.39 -2.71 5.38
N VAL A 31 -0.29 -3.25 5.85
CA VAL A 31 0.01 -4.69 5.81
C VAL A 31 0.08 -5.23 7.23
N ALA A 32 -0.27 -6.48 7.43
CA ALA A 32 -0.23 -7.12 8.74
C ALA A 32 1.16 -6.98 9.39
N GLY A 33 1.18 -6.47 10.62
CA GLY A 33 2.38 -6.12 11.36
C GLY A 33 2.80 -4.65 11.26
N ASP A 34 2.14 -3.85 10.41
CA ASP A 34 2.44 -2.41 10.33
C ASP A 34 1.96 -1.66 11.58
N GLU A 35 2.75 -0.67 11.96
CA GLU A 35 2.38 0.34 12.93
C GLU A 35 1.61 1.48 12.24
N VAL A 36 0.42 1.78 12.74
CA VAL A 36 -0.35 2.96 12.34
C VAL A 36 -0.01 4.11 13.28
N VAL A 37 0.68 5.10 12.76
CA VAL A 37 1.00 6.33 13.49
C VAL A 37 -0.15 7.31 13.31
N VAL A 38 -0.81 7.68 14.40
CA VAL A 38 -1.92 8.62 14.40
C VAL A 38 -1.48 9.94 15.04
N THR A 39 -1.75 11.04 14.35
CA THR A 39 -1.53 12.40 14.86
C THR A 39 -2.83 13.19 14.88
N ALA A 40 -2.95 14.12 15.80
CA ALA A 40 -4.10 15.02 15.89
C ALA A 40 -3.72 16.32 16.62
N ALA A 41 -4.41 17.41 16.34
CA ALA A 41 -4.43 18.58 17.18
C ALA A 41 -5.44 18.33 18.32
N ILE A 42 -4.96 18.37 19.58
CA ILE A 42 -5.80 18.20 20.78
C ILE A 42 -5.50 19.32 21.76
N TYR A 43 -6.50 20.16 22.04
CA TYR A 43 -6.36 21.35 22.88
C TYR A 43 -7.64 21.65 23.66
N ALA A 44 -7.53 22.50 24.66
CA ALA A 44 -8.66 23.02 25.43
C ALA A 44 -8.44 24.48 25.84
N ASP A 45 -9.48 25.13 26.34
CA ASP A 45 -9.35 26.41 27.02
C ASP A 45 -8.62 26.27 28.36
N GLY A 46 -8.00 27.37 28.82
CA GLY A 46 -7.35 27.43 30.14
C GLY A 46 -5.90 26.92 30.14
N LYS A 47 -5.48 26.38 31.26
CA LYS A 47 -4.11 25.94 31.53
C LYS A 47 -4.03 24.49 32.06
N ASP A 48 -5.15 23.77 31.95
CA ASP A 48 -5.23 22.40 32.45
C ASP A 48 -4.36 21.47 31.60
N GLU A 49 -3.78 20.48 32.23
CA GLU A 49 -3.11 19.37 31.56
C GLU A 49 -4.14 18.50 30.86
N LEU A 50 -3.80 18.07 29.67
CA LEU A 50 -4.64 17.22 28.87
C LEU A 50 -4.07 15.80 28.81
N ALA A 51 -4.96 14.84 28.59
CA ALA A 51 -4.57 13.48 28.24
C ALA A 51 -5.45 12.97 27.10
N ALA A 52 -4.87 12.06 26.30
CA ALA A 52 -5.58 11.48 25.18
C ALA A 52 -5.27 9.99 25.02
N ARG A 53 -6.23 9.27 24.44
CA ARG A 53 -6.11 7.86 24.07
C ARG A 53 -6.50 7.67 22.62
N LEU A 54 -5.71 6.89 21.92
CA LEU A 54 -6.04 6.32 20.63
C LEU A 54 -6.82 5.03 20.88
N LEU A 55 -8.06 4.99 20.40
CA LEU A 55 -8.94 3.82 20.46
C LEU A 55 -8.89 3.10 19.13
N TYR A 56 -8.72 1.79 19.12
CA TYR A 56 -8.67 0.99 17.89
C TYR A 56 -9.28 -0.39 18.10
N ARG A 57 -9.80 -0.96 17.02
CA ARG A 57 -10.33 -2.34 17.02
C ARG A 57 -10.35 -2.94 15.63
N HIS A 58 -10.16 -4.24 15.55
CA HIS A 58 -10.48 -5.03 14.37
C HIS A 58 -12.00 -5.25 14.28
N SER A 59 -12.55 -5.42 13.07
CA SER A 59 -14.01 -5.62 12.85
C SER A 59 -14.59 -6.80 13.61
N ASN A 60 -13.79 -7.85 13.85
CA ASN A 60 -14.20 -9.03 14.59
C ASN A 60 -14.14 -8.86 16.12
N ASP A 61 -13.55 -7.77 16.61
CA ASP A 61 -13.40 -7.53 18.04
C ASP A 61 -14.61 -6.74 18.57
N ARG A 62 -15.21 -7.19 19.67
CA ARG A 62 -16.36 -6.52 20.29
C ARG A 62 -15.97 -5.30 21.10
N ARG A 63 -14.74 -5.24 21.60
CA ARG A 63 -14.24 -4.20 22.50
C ARG A 63 -13.18 -3.37 21.82
N TRP A 64 -13.12 -2.10 22.16
CA TRP A 64 -12.05 -1.22 21.79
C TRP A 64 -10.80 -1.52 22.64
N SER A 65 -9.66 -1.64 21.99
CA SER A 65 -8.35 -1.51 22.60
C SER A 65 -7.95 -0.03 22.63
N PHE A 66 -6.97 0.33 23.45
CA PHE A 66 -6.47 1.69 23.46
C PHE A 66 -4.95 1.73 23.65
N ALA A 67 -4.35 2.79 23.14
CA ALA A 67 -2.97 3.20 23.41
C ALA A 67 -2.96 4.65 23.92
N PRO A 68 -2.02 5.04 24.79
CA PRO A 68 -1.86 6.43 25.17
C PRO A 68 -1.41 7.25 23.96
N MET A 69 -1.75 8.54 23.94
CA MET A 69 -1.15 9.51 23.03
C MET A 69 -0.21 10.42 23.82
N GLU A 70 0.86 10.85 23.15
CA GLU A 70 1.89 11.72 23.70
C GLU A 70 1.82 13.08 23.04
N ALA A 71 1.98 14.15 23.84
CA ALA A 71 2.08 15.51 23.32
C ALA A 71 3.42 15.71 22.61
N ALA A 72 3.39 16.15 21.37
CA ALA A 72 4.56 16.42 20.53
C ALA A 72 4.88 17.92 20.39
N GLY A 73 4.25 18.77 21.22
CA GLY A 73 4.38 20.23 21.18
C GLY A 73 3.37 20.90 20.26
N ASN A 74 3.08 22.20 20.50
CA ASN A 74 2.13 22.98 19.70
C ASN A 74 0.77 22.29 19.50
N ASP A 75 0.21 21.75 20.59
CA ASP A 75 -1.06 21.01 20.61
C ASP A 75 -1.11 19.76 19.71
N LEU A 76 0.00 19.38 19.08
CA LEU A 76 0.11 18.15 18.31
C LEU A 76 0.30 16.96 19.26
N TRP A 77 -0.54 15.94 19.04
CA TRP A 77 -0.47 14.67 19.76
C TRP A 77 -0.18 13.51 18.82
N ARG A 78 0.52 12.51 19.31
CA ARG A 78 0.89 11.30 18.57
C ARG A 78 0.58 10.05 19.38
N GLY A 79 0.01 9.05 18.73
CA GLY A 79 -0.20 7.71 19.26
C GLY A 79 -0.02 6.66 18.18
N THR A 80 0.24 5.43 18.59
CA THR A 80 0.47 4.33 17.64
C THR A 80 -0.29 3.07 18.03
N PHE A 81 -0.64 2.26 17.03
CA PHE A 81 -1.14 0.90 17.23
C PHE A 81 -0.70 0.00 16.08
N VAL A 82 -0.62 -1.30 16.32
CA VAL A 82 -0.23 -2.29 15.33
C VAL A 82 -1.48 -2.99 14.77
N VAL A 83 -1.54 -3.14 13.45
CA VAL A 83 -2.56 -3.93 12.75
C VAL A 83 -2.01 -5.33 12.47
N ASP A 84 -2.35 -6.31 13.31
CA ASP A 84 -1.79 -7.67 13.29
C ASP A 84 -2.69 -8.72 12.61
N LYS A 85 -3.93 -8.34 12.25
CA LYS A 85 -4.92 -9.21 11.61
C LYS A 85 -5.33 -8.64 10.27
N LEU A 86 -5.52 -9.51 9.27
CA LEU A 86 -6.05 -9.12 7.95
C LEU A 86 -7.49 -8.62 8.06
N GLY A 87 -7.84 -7.67 7.21
CA GLY A 87 -9.20 -7.17 7.10
C GLY A 87 -9.40 -5.77 7.66
N SER A 88 -10.62 -5.47 8.08
CA SER A 88 -11.05 -4.11 8.43
C SER A 88 -10.76 -3.78 9.89
N TRP A 89 -10.12 -2.64 10.10
CA TRP A 89 -9.91 -2.01 11.39
C TRP A 89 -10.55 -0.63 11.43
N ARG A 90 -10.78 -0.13 12.64
CA ARG A 90 -11.20 1.25 12.87
C ARG A 90 -10.44 1.84 14.04
N PHE A 91 -10.17 3.15 13.97
CA PHE A 91 -9.63 3.91 15.07
C PHE A 91 -10.37 5.24 15.26
N THR A 92 -10.31 5.76 16.46
CA THR A 92 -10.82 7.08 16.85
C THR A 92 -10.06 7.58 18.07
N LEU A 93 -10.28 8.81 18.49
CA LEU A 93 -9.56 9.44 19.58
C LEU A 93 -10.50 9.78 20.73
N LEU A 94 -9.95 9.80 21.93
CA LEU A 94 -10.59 10.25 23.14
C LEU A 94 -9.66 11.19 23.87
N GLY A 95 -10.07 12.45 24.10
CA GLY A 95 -9.30 13.45 24.83
C GLY A 95 -10.09 13.97 26.03
N TRP A 96 -9.38 14.28 27.11
CA TRP A 96 -9.99 14.83 28.33
C TRP A 96 -9.04 15.76 29.07
N VAL A 97 -9.61 16.62 29.92
CA VAL A 97 -8.83 17.39 30.90
C VAL A 97 -8.40 16.43 32.00
N ASP A 98 -7.09 16.30 32.20
CA ASP A 98 -6.54 15.51 33.29
C ASP A 98 -6.45 16.36 34.58
N HIS A 99 -7.54 16.35 35.35
CA HIS A 99 -7.62 17.11 36.59
C HIS A 99 -6.57 16.69 37.62
N PHE A 100 -6.18 15.42 37.62
CA PHE A 100 -5.14 14.97 38.53
C PHE A 100 -3.76 15.47 38.09
N ALA A 101 -3.41 15.36 36.81
CA ALA A 101 -2.14 15.87 36.30
C ALA A 101 -2.05 17.41 36.46
N SER A 102 -3.13 18.15 36.18
CA SER A 102 -3.23 19.59 36.41
C SER A 102 -2.98 19.94 37.88
N TRP A 103 -3.68 19.26 38.77
CA TRP A 103 -3.52 19.44 40.20
C TRP A 103 -2.08 19.09 40.70
N ALA A 104 -1.51 17.97 40.27
CA ALA A 104 -0.17 17.55 40.65
C ALA A 104 0.89 18.56 40.19
N GLY A 105 0.77 19.08 38.96
CA GLY A 105 1.63 20.13 38.43
C GLY A 105 1.54 21.44 39.24
N GLU A 106 0.33 21.84 39.68
CA GLU A 106 0.12 22.99 40.52
C GLU A 106 0.65 22.78 41.96
N LEU A 107 0.39 21.58 42.54
CA LEU A 107 0.92 21.22 43.86
C LEU A 107 2.44 21.32 43.89
N LYS A 108 3.13 20.78 42.91
CA LYS A 108 4.58 20.84 42.76
C LYS A 108 5.10 22.29 42.75
N LYS A 109 4.43 23.19 42.03
CA LYS A 109 4.76 24.63 42.00
C LYS A 109 4.55 25.29 43.35
N ARG A 110 3.45 24.96 44.05
CA ARG A 110 3.16 25.51 45.41
C ARG A 110 4.18 25.04 46.43
N ILE A 111 4.56 23.77 46.44
CA ILE A 111 5.62 23.21 47.28
C ILE A 111 6.96 23.89 47.00
N ALA A 112 7.33 24.07 45.75
CA ALA A 112 8.56 24.75 45.35
C ALA A 112 8.58 26.21 45.85
N ALA A 113 7.47 26.95 45.68
CA ALA A 113 7.36 28.33 46.15
C ALA A 113 7.40 28.44 47.69
N GLN A 114 6.84 27.47 48.41
CA GLN A 114 6.91 27.44 49.86
C GLN A 114 8.34 27.16 50.37
N ASN A 115 9.09 26.33 49.68
CA ASN A 115 10.44 25.91 50.06
C ASN A 115 11.54 26.90 49.60
N ASP A 116 11.22 27.93 48.79
CA ASP A 116 12.16 28.95 48.32
C ASP A 116 12.23 30.15 49.29
N PRO A 117 13.39 30.41 49.95
CA PRO A 117 13.53 31.52 50.86
C PRO A 117 13.38 32.91 50.20
N GLN A 118 13.51 33.04 48.87
CA GLN A 118 13.47 34.32 48.17
C GLN A 118 12.04 34.79 47.81
N THR A 119 11.05 33.91 47.89
CA THR A 119 9.65 34.26 47.55
C THR A 119 8.86 34.85 48.71
N THR A 120 9.44 34.97 49.91
CA THR A 120 8.79 35.57 51.08
C THR A 120 8.85 37.10 51.13
N ASP A 121 9.57 37.75 50.17
CA ASP A 121 9.73 39.24 50.17
C ASP A 121 9.17 39.86 48.84
N GLY A 122 7.90 39.66 48.54
CA GLY A 122 7.33 40.20 47.29
C GLY A 122 5.83 40.50 47.32
N ALA A 123 5.31 41.05 48.38
CA ALA A 123 3.95 41.61 48.37
C ALA A 123 3.98 43.10 48.04
N PHE A 124 3.40 43.47 46.90
CA PHE A 124 3.16 44.87 46.52
C PHE A 124 2.37 45.66 47.59
N GLY A 125 2.95 46.70 48.06
CA GLY A 125 2.34 47.96 48.54
C GLY A 125 1.31 47.87 49.65
N ALA A 126 1.77 47.86 50.92
CA ALA A 126 0.99 48.43 52.02
C ALA A 126 1.95 49.00 53.12
N SER A 127 1.56 50.12 53.66
CA SER A 127 2.27 50.92 54.65
C SER A 127 2.85 50.19 55.88
N PRO A 128 3.88 50.71 56.49
CA PRO A 128 4.63 50.01 57.51
C PRO A 128 3.92 50.07 58.88
N ASP A 129 3.28 49.01 59.26
CA ASP A 129 3.03 48.75 60.72
C ASP A 129 3.85 47.51 61.12
N ARG A 130 5.04 47.78 61.66
CA ARG A 130 6.01 46.75 62.06
C ARG A 130 5.60 46.21 63.41
N ASN A 131 4.85 45.16 63.52
CA ASN A 131 4.90 44.21 64.64
C ASN A 131 3.87 43.04 64.61
N ALA A 132 3.19 42.77 63.50
CA ALA A 132 2.26 41.66 63.49
C ALA A 132 2.44 40.66 62.26
N GLY A 133 3.48 40.79 61.42
CA GLY A 133 3.48 40.23 60.11
C GLY A 133 4.35 39.00 59.85
N LEU A 134 5.25 38.60 60.71
CA LEU A 134 6.22 37.52 60.36
C LEU A 134 5.70 36.09 60.58
N ASN A 135 4.63 35.88 61.33
CA ASN A 135 4.02 34.56 61.52
C ASN A 135 2.76 34.31 60.64
N ALA A 136 2.18 35.38 60.12
CA ALA A 136 0.95 35.23 59.32
C ALA A 136 1.21 34.79 57.86
N GLY A 137 2.32 35.21 57.25
CA GLY A 137 2.67 34.83 55.84
C GLY A 137 3.14 33.39 55.73
N ALA A 138 3.95 32.90 56.63
CA ALA A 138 4.42 31.51 56.63
C ALA A 138 3.28 30.51 56.95
N ASN A 139 2.33 30.87 57.82
CA ASN A 139 1.16 30.06 58.13
C ASN A 139 0.16 30.01 56.94
N SER A 140 0.05 31.05 56.14
CA SER A 140 -0.86 31.05 54.99
C SER A 140 -0.36 30.13 53.84
N GLY A 141 0.94 30.11 53.61
CA GLY A 141 1.54 29.22 52.59
C GLY A 141 1.42 27.73 52.94
N ALA A 142 1.67 27.40 54.23
CA ALA A 142 1.52 26.00 54.69
C ALA A 142 0.06 25.51 54.64
N GLN A 143 -0.89 26.38 54.98
CA GLN A 143 -2.33 26.07 54.88
C GLN A 143 -2.77 25.89 53.42
N ASP A 144 -2.19 26.64 52.49
CA ASP A 144 -2.52 26.58 51.06
C ASP A 144 -2.01 25.25 50.46
N VAL A 145 -0.80 24.80 50.82
CA VAL A 145 -0.27 23.50 50.41
C VAL A 145 -1.06 22.34 51.05
N ALA A 146 -1.38 22.44 52.36
CA ALA A 146 -2.20 21.43 53.01
C ALA A 146 -3.60 21.27 52.37
N LEU A 147 -4.23 22.39 52.01
CA LEU A 147 -5.51 22.36 51.28
C LEU A 147 -5.37 21.74 49.89
N ALA A 148 -4.29 22.04 49.17
CA ALA A 148 -3.99 21.43 47.88
C ALA A 148 -3.78 19.92 48.00
N ILE A 149 -3.07 19.43 49.02
CA ILE A 149 -2.87 18.00 49.30
C ILE A 149 -4.22 17.33 49.58
N ARG A 150 -5.10 17.95 50.36
CA ARG A 150 -6.44 17.45 50.67
C ARG A 150 -7.32 17.37 49.43
N THR A 151 -7.17 18.32 48.50
CA THR A 151 -7.84 18.29 47.18
C THR A 151 -7.40 17.04 46.38
N GLY A 152 -6.10 16.72 46.41
CA GLY A 152 -5.53 15.53 45.81
C GLY A 152 -6.10 14.23 46.37
N ALA A 153 -6.23 14.16 47.72
CA ALA A 153 -6.86 13.00 48.38
C ALA A 153 -8.26 12.72 47.79
N GLY A 154 -9.06 13.78 47.58
CA GLY A 154 -10.40 13.65 46.94
C GLY A 154 -10.34 13.13 45.49
N LEU A 155 -9.37 13.56 44.68
CA LEU A 155 -9.16 13.08 43.33
C LEU A 155 -8.76 11.60 43.31
N ILE A 156 -7.89 11.18 44.21
CA ILE A 156 -7.41 9.81 44.38
C ILE A 156 -8.57 8.89 44.83
N GLU A 157 -9.38 9.33 45.81
CA GLU A 157 -10.54 8.56 46.26
C GLU A 157 -11.59 8.40 45.15
N ALA A 158 -11.80 9.44 44.35
CA ALA A 158 -12.67 9.35 43.18
C ALA A 158 -12.14 8.32 42.12
N ALA A 159 -10.81 8.25 41.95
CA ALA A 159 -10.19 7.22 41.11
C ALA A 159 -10.33 5.81 41.68
N ALA A 160 -10.24 5.67 43.03
CA ALA A 160 -10.49 4.41 43.71
C ALA A 160 -11.92 3.87 43.46
N GLY A 161 -12.92 4.77 43.33
CA GLY A 161 -14.29 4.40 42.95
C GLY A 161 -14.42 3.83 41.55
N ARG A 162 -13.49 4.12 40.64
CA ARG A 162 -13.45 3.60 39.25
C ARG A 162 -12.52 2.39 39.09
N ALA A 163 -11.65 2.13 40.06
CA ALA A 163 -10.60 1.12 40.00
C ALA A 163 -11.10 -0.31 40.31
N ARG A 164 -10.31 -1.30 39.89
CA ARG A 164 -10.53 -2.70 40.26
C ARG A 164 -10.07 -2.98 41.70
N ALA A 165 -10.59 -4.05 42.30
CA ALA A 165 -10.51 -4.32 43.75
C ALA A 165 -9.15 -4.05 44.38
N ASN A 166 -8.05 -4.57 43.84
CA ASN A 166 -6.71 -4.35 44.47
C ASN A 166 -6.22 -2.92 44.26
N ASP A 167 -6.34 -2.36 43.06
CA ASP A 167 -5.93 -0.98 42.78
C ASP A 167 -6.83 0.02 43.54
N ALA A 168 -8.13 -0.29 43.67
CA ALA A 168 -9.06 0.51 44.50
C ALA A 168 -8.65 0.56 45.95
N LYS A 169 -8.22 -0.57 46.55
CA LYS A 169 -7.71 -0.61 47.91
C LYS A 169 -6.45 0.23 48.03
N ARG A 170 -5.51 0.06 47.11
CA ARG A 170 -4.24 0.81 47.12
C ARG A 170 -4.45 2.33 46.99
N LEU A 171 -5.31 2.75 46.05
CA LEU A 171 -5.66 4.18 45.90
C LEU A 171 -6.29 4.75 47.19
N ARG A 172 -7.17 4.02 47.90
CA ARG A 172 -7.72 4.49 49.19
C ARG A 172 -6.66 4.59 50.26
N GLU A 173 -5.72 3.65 50.33
CA GLU A 173 -4.58 3.74 51.27
C GLU A 173 -3.75 4.99 51.01
N ILE A 174 -3.47 5.30 49.73
CA ILE A 174 -2.75 6.50 49.35
C ILE A 174 -3.56 7.76 49.68
N ALA A 175 -4.87 7.81 49.38
CA ALA A 175 -5.75 8.93 49.69
C ALA A 175 -5.74 9.25 51.21
N LEU A 176 -5.86 8.22 52.05
CA LEU A 176 -5.75 8.37 53.50
C LEU A 176 -4.37 8.87 53.96
N GLY A 177 -3.31 8.48 53.24
CA GLY A 177 -1.96 9.03 53.47
C GLY A 177 -1.87 10.52 53.20
N PHE A 178 -2.51 10.98 52.11
CA PHE A 178 -2.61 12.39 51.70
C PHE A 178 -3.42 13.21 52.73
N GLU A 179 -4.53 12.67 53.24
CA GLU A 179 -5.30 13.36 54.32
C GLU A 179 -4.50 13.54 55.57
N LYS A 180 -3.78 12.50 56.05
CA LYS A 180 -2.90 12.58 57.22
C LYS A 180 -1.78 13.59 56.99
N LEU A 181 -1.13 13.59 55.81
CA LEU A 181 -0.08 14.54 55.45
C LEU A 181 -0.58 15.99 55.47
N ALA A 182 -1.82 16.23 55.03
CA ALA A 182 -2.46 17.55 55.08
C ALA A 182 -2.77 18.01 56.50
N ASP A 183 -3.14 17.09 57.42
CA ASP A 183 -3.45 17.39 58.82
C ASP A 183 -2.21 17.72 59.62
N GLU A 184 -1.02 17.25 59.22
CA GLU A 184 0.24 17.53 59.91
C GLU A 184 0.68 19.01 59.84
N ASN A 185 0.15 19.81 58.91
CA ASN A 185 0.39 21.24 58.70
C ASN A 185 1.89 21.62 58.82
N ARG A 186 2.73 20.96 58.04
CA ARG A 186 4.19 21.09 58.08
C ARG A 186 4.64 22.43 57.51
N SER A 187 5.79 22.93 58.03
CA SER A 187 6.42 24.13 57.49
C SER A 187 7.05 23.94 56.10
N SER A 188 7.32 22.69 55.70
CA SER A 188 7.77 22.31 54.37
C SER A 188 7.21 20.97 54.00
N TYR A 189 6.96 20.76 52.71
CA TYR A 189 6.46 19.51 52.14
C TYR A 189 7.43 19.02 51.07
N GLU A 190 7.50 17.70 50.90
CA GLU A 190 8.04 17.04 49.74
C GLU A 190 6.88 16.69 48.77
N ASP A 191 7.19 16.51 47.49
CA ASP A 191 6.18 16.10 46.51
C ASP A 191 5.66 14.69 46.86
N PRO A 192 4.40 14.53 47.21
CA PRO A 192 3.84 13.22 47.61
C PRO A 192 3.44 12.36 46.41
N CYS A 193 3.61 12.84 45.18
CA CYS A 193 3.22 12.14 43.94
C CYS A 193 4.37 11.25 43.46
N ASP A 194 4.38 10.00 43.85
CA ASP A 194 5.32 8.99 43.33
C ASP A 194 4.86 8.38 42.01
N GLU A 195 5.74 7.61 41.36
CA GLU A 195 5.45 6.99 40.07
C GLU A 195 4.31 5.96 40.14
N GLU A 196 4.16 5.26 41.28
CA GLU A 196 3.05 4.30 41.48
C GLU A 196 1.71 5.02 41.43
N LEU A 197 1.58 6.13 42.13
CA LEU A 197 0.36 6.94 42.14
C LEU A 197 0.06 7.49 40.73
N LEU A 198 1.07 8.06 40.05
CA LEU A 198 0.92 8.61 38.72
C LEU A 198 0.44 7.53 37.74
N GLU A 199 0.97 6.32 37.82
CA GLU A 199 0.54 5.20 36.96
C GLU A 199 -0.89 4.75 37.25
N LEU A 200 -1.26 4.64 38.53
CA LEU A 200 -2.63 4.29 38.95
C LEU A 200 -3.65 5.34 38.45
N MET A 201 -3.33 6.63 38.56
CA MET A 201 -4.22 7.70 38.11
C MET A 201 -4.35 7.73 36.58
N ARG A 202 -3.28 7.48 35.81
CA ARG A 202 -3.34 7.29 34.34
C ARG A 202 -4.20 6.10 33.94
N ARG A 203 -4.21 5.03 34.75
CA ARG A 203 -5.00 3.81 34.50
C ARG A 203 -6.50 4.03 34.73
N TYR A 204 -6.87 4.86 35.69
CA TYR A 204 -8.25 5.11 36.12
C TYR A 204 -8.69 6.59 36.00
N PRO A 205 -8.55 7.21 34.80
CA PRO A 205 -8.90 8.61 34.60
C PRO A 205 -10.40 8.87 34.76
N ASP A 206 -10.76 10.12 35.00
CA ASP A 206 -12.15 10.57 34.90
C ASP A 206 -12.50 10.92 33.45
N LEU A 207 -13.29 10.07 32.83
CA LEU A 207 -13.74 10.24 31.43
C LEU A 207 -15.16 10.83 31.30
N THR A 208 -15.76 11.30 32.39
CA THR A 208 -17.16 11.80 32.40
C THR A 208 -17.40 12.92 31.37
N ASN A 209 -16.42 13.80 31.20
CA ASN A 209 -16.46 14.91 30.26
C ASN A 209 -15.45 14.76 29.12
N ALA A 210 -14.99 13.55 28.84
CA ALA A 210 -14.10 13.30 27.71
C ALA A 210 -14.79 13.60 26.37
N THR A 211 -14.04 14.17 25.44
CA THR A 211 -14.46 14.34 24.06
C THR A 211 -13.98 13.15 23.25
N ARG A 212 -14.90 12.49 22.57
CA ARG A 212 -14.56 11.49 21.57
C ARG A 212 -14.62 12.15 20.19
N TYR A 213 -13.61 11.89 19.37
CA TYR A 213 -13.65 12.28 17.96
C TYR A 213 -14.83 11.62 17.28
N GLU A 214 -15.61 12.37 16.50
CA GLU A 214 -16.91 11.92 15.98
C GLU A 214 -16.78 10.78 14.96
N MET A 215 -15.65 10.72 14.24
CA MET A 215 -15.43 9.75 13.19
C MET A 215 -14.70 8.50 13.71
N GLU A 216 -15.10 7.34 13.21
CA GLU A 216 -14.33 6.10 13.31
C GLU A 216 -13.62 5.90 11.97
N LEU A 217 -12.32 6.22 11.92
CA LEU A 217 -11.53 6.21 10.71
C LEU A 217 -11.18 4.78 10.29
N PRO A 218 -11.43 4.39 9.03
CA PRO A 218 -11.23 3.03 8.58
C PRO A 218 -9.80 2.76 8.15
N VAL A 219 -9.31 1.56 8.49
CA VAL A 219 -8.03 1.00 8.04
C VAL A 219 -8.32 -0.37 7.41
N TRP A 220 -7.70 -0.65 6.30
CA TRP A 220 -7.67 -1.99 5.73
C TRP A 220 -6.26 -2.58 5.86
N THR A 221 -6.20 -3.83 6.28
CA THR A 221 -4.94 -4.55 6.45
C THR A 221 -4.87 -5.71 5.48
N ASP A 222 -3.93 -5.63 4.55
CA ASP A 222 -3.61 -6.66 3.57
C ASP A 222 -2.50 -7.59 4.07
N ARG A 223 -2.28 -8.71 3.37
CA ARG A 223 -1.12 -9.56 3.58
C ARG A 223 0.16 -8.94 2.99
N GLU A 224 1.32 -9.36 3.45
CA GLU A 224 2.63 -8.79 3.08
C GLU A 224 2.86 -8.75 1.55
N ARG A 225 2.39 -9.77 0.83
CA ARG A 225 2.53 -9.83 -0.63
C ARG A 225 1.79 -8.72 -1.40
N ALA A 226 0.85 -8.05 -0.77
CA ALA A 226 0.22 -6.84 -1.32
C ALA A 226 1.19 -5.65 -1.40
N ARG A 227 2.12 -5.54 -0.44
CA ARG A 227 3.12 -4.47 -0.39
C ARG A 227 4.39 -4.81 -1.16
N PHE A 228 4.80 -6.08 -1.15
CA PHE A 228 6.04 -6.54 -1.75
C PHE A 228 5.82 -7.79 -2.59
N SER A 229 5.97 -7.65 -3.90
CA SER A 229 5.82 -8.74 -4.85
C SER A 229 6.55 -8.48 -6.17
N SER A 230 6.94 -9.58 -6.82
CA SER A 230 7.52 -9.59 -8.17
C SER A 230 6.64 -10.45 -9.07
N TRP A 231 6.19 -9.89 -10.20
CA TRP A 231 5.22 -10.51 -11.09
C TRP A 231 5.85 -10.93 -12.41
N TYR A 232 5.47 -12.11 -12.91
CA TYR A 232 5.89 -12.66 -14.20
C TYR A 232 4.67 -12.98 -15.04
N GLU A 233 4.44 -12.24 -16.12
CA GLU A 233 3.35 -12.51 -17.03
C GLU A 233 3.76 -13.56 -18.07
N LEU A 234 2.93 -14.58 -18.24
CA LEU A 234 3.17 -15.71 -19.13
C LEU A 234 1.89 -16.14 -19.85
N PHE A 235 1.95 -16.21 -21.18
CA PHE A 235 0.86 -16.78 -21.97
C PHE A 235 0.93 -18.31 -21.97
N PRO A 236 -0.03 -19.03 -21.35
CA PRO A 236 -0.01 -20.49 -21.32
C PRO A 236 0.02 -21.12 -22.69
N ARG A 237 -0.61 -20.47 -23.69
CA ARG A 237 -0.63 -20.98 -25.09
C ARG A 237 0.75 -21.12 -25.72
N SER A 238 1.71 -20.33 -25.29
CA SER A 238 3.10 -20.35 -25.80
C SER A 238 4.05 -21.14 -24.90
N ALA A 239 3.56 -21.83 -23.88
CA ALA A 239 4.38 -22.60 -22.94
C ALA A 239 4.86 -23.96 -23.50
N SER A 240 4.33 -24.40 -24.64
CA SER A 240 4.74 -25.66 -25.28
C SER A 240 6.22 -25.61 -25.72
N PRO A 241 7.00 -26.66 -25.46
CA PRO A 241 8.36 -26.77 -26.00
C PRO A 241 8.39 -27.08 -27.50
N ILE A 242 7.24 -27.43 -28.12
CA ILE A 242 7.15 -27.82 -29.54
C ILE A 242 6.69 -26.61 -30.35
N PRO A 243 7.46 -26.16 -31.36
CA PRO A 243 7.10 -25.04 -32.19
C PRO A 243 5.71 -25.17 -32.84
N GLY A 244 4.91 -24.11 -32.78
CA GLY A 244 3.57 -24.04 -33.36
C GLY A 244 2.50 -24.82 -32.61
N GLN A 245 2.84 -25.59 -31.58
CA GLN A 245 1.90 -26.31 -30.74
C GLN A 245 1.37 -25.43 -29.61
N HIS A 246 0.05 -25.43 -29.39
CA HIS A 246 -0.58 -24.76 -28.29
C HIS A 246 -0.10 -25.36 -26.94
N GLY A 247 0.38 -24.53 -26.03
CA GLY A 247 0.80 -24.94 -24.70
C GLY A 247 -0.37 -25.29 -23.78
N THR A 248 -0.08 -26.00 -22.73
CA THR A 248 -1.03 -26.50 -21.72
C THR A 248 -0.65 -26.02 -20.30
N PHE A 249 -1.54 -26.18 -19.34
CA PHE A 249 -1.21 -25.95 -17.91
C PHE A 249 -0.05 -26.83 -17.43
N ARG A 250 0.07 -28.05 -17.95
CA ARG A 250 1.21 -28.94 -17.64
C ARG A 250 2.54 -28.41 -18.19
N ASP A 251 2.49 -27.67 -19.30
CA ASP A 251 3.70 -27.03 -19.84
C ASP A 251 4.07 -25.78 -19.01
N VAL A 252 3.10 -25.02 -18.52
CA VAL A 252 3.33 -23.95 -17.55
C VAL A 252 3.92 -24.51 -16.24
N GLU A 253 3.36 -25.62 -15.73
CA GLU A 253 3.84 -26.28 -14.52
C GLU A 253 5.34 -26.61 -14.59
N LYS A 254 5.82 -27.11 -15.76
CA LYS A 254 7.23 -27.40 -16.00
C LYS A 254 8.15 -26.16 -15.95
N GLN A 255 7.60 -24.96 -16.21
CA GLN A 255 8.36 -23.71 -16.19
C GLN A 255 8.40 -23.06 -14.80
N LEU A 256 7.51 -23.42 -13.87
CA LEU A 256 7.43 -22.82 -12.53
C LEU A 256 8.76 -22.88 -11.75
N PRO A 257 9.54 -23.98 -11.76
CA PRO A 257 10.81 -24.01 -11.05
C PRO A 257 11.82 -22.95 -11.53
N GLU A 258 11.90 -22.69 -12.84
CA GLU A 258 12.77 -21.67 -13.41
C GLU A 258 12.32 -20.26 -13.04
N ILE A 259 11.02 -20.00 -13.11
CA ILE A 259 10.41 -18.71 -12.73
C ILE A 259 10.61 -18.45 -11.24
N ALA A 260 10.41 -19.47 -10.40
CA ALA A 260 10.69 -19.39 -8.98
C ALA A 260 12.17 -19.14 -8.66
N ALA A 261 13.09 -19.79 -9.40
CA ALA A 261 14.53 -19.59 -9.27
C ALA A 261 14.95 -18.16 -9.66
N MET A 262 14.28 -17.53 -10.61
CA MET A 262 14.46 -16.11 -10.91
C MET A 262 13.95 -15.19 -9.78
N GLY A 263 13.25 -15.73 -8.78
CA GLY A 263 12.77 -14.97 -7.63
C GLY A 263 11.44 -14.25 -7.83
N PHE A 264 10.60 -14.70 -8.76
CA PHE A 264 9.23 -14.18 -8.87
C PHE A 264 8.31 -14.79 -7.81
N ASP A 265 7.35 -13.99 -7.38
CA ASP A 265 6.37 -14.34 -6.36
C ASP A 265 5.04 -14.76 -6.96
N ILE A 266 4.70 -14.18 -8.11
CA ILE A 266 3.40 -14.31 -8.77
C ILE A 266 3.62 -14.56 -10.26
N VAL A 267 2.99 -15.62 -10.78
CA VAL A 267 2.86 -15.88 -12.22
C VAL A 267 1.47 -15.45 -12.64
N TYR A 268 1.41 -14.42 -13.46
CA TYR A 268 0.18 -13.89 -14.01
C TYR A 268 -0.11 -14.53 -15.38
N LEU A 269 -1.29 -15.11 -15.51
CA LEU A 269 -1.79 -15.71 -16.73
C LEU A 269 -2.87 -14.81 -17.35
N PRO A 270 -2.71 -14.35 -18.60
CA PRO A 270 -3.81 -13.78 -19.39
C PRO A 270 -5.04 -14.70 -19.40
N PRO A 271 -6.23 -14.23 -19.82
CA PRO A 271 -7.45 -15.00 -19.66
C PRO A 271 -7.31 -16.45 -20.17
N ILE A 272 -7.69 -17.40 -19.32
CA ILE A 272 -7.58 -18.85 -19.56
C ILE A 272 -8.88 -19.45 -20.09
N HIS A 273 -9.84 -18.61 -20.44
CA HIS A 273 -11.21 -18.98 -20.85
C HIS A 273 -11.28 -19.36 -22.33
N PRO A 274 -12.34 -20.03 -22.77
CA PRO A 274 -12.60 -20.26 -24.18
C PRO A 274 -12.61 -18.94 -24.98
N ILE A 275 -12.07 -18.95 -26.18
CA ILE A 275 -11.98 -17.80 -27.08
C ILE A 275 -13.04 -17.89 -28.16
N GLY A 276 -13.81 -16.81 -28.36
CA GLY A 276 -14.83 -16.74 -29.39
C GLY A 276 -14.31 -16.95 -30.82
N ARG A 277 -15.21 -17.28 -31.72
CA ARG A 277 -14.94 -17.50 -33.18
C ARG A 277 -15.31 -16.30 -34.01
N SER A 278 -16.44 -15.69 -33.69
CA SER A 278 -17.00 -14.57 -34.46
C SER A 278 -16.07 -13.37 -34.41
N PHE A 279 -15.74 -12.84 -35.59
CA PHE A 279 -14.81 -11.70 -35.76
C PHE A 279 -13.42 -11.92 -35.13
N ARG A 280 -13.01 -13.19 -34.99
CA ARG A 280 -11.69 -13.53 -34.39
C ARG A 280 -10.59 -12.76 -35.07
N LYS A 281 -9.68 -12.21 -34.31
CA LYS A 281 -8.50 -11.47 -34.78
C LYS A 281 -7.39 -12.43 -35.19
N GLY A 282 -6.73 -12.10 -36.30
CA GLY A 282 -5.52 -12.76 -36.76
C GLY A 282 -4.24 -12.06 -36.27
N PRO A 283 -3.06 -12.46 -36.80
CA PRO A 283 -1.76 -11.90 -36.50
C PRO A 283 -1.75 -10.37 -36.52
N ASN A 284 -1.06 -9.76 -35.54
CA ASN A 284 -0.94 -8.30 -35.41
C ASN A 284 -2.28 -7.56 -35.44
N ASN A 285 -3.32 -8.13 -34.83
CA ASN A 285 -4.69 -7.59 -34.76
C ASN A 285 -5.39 -7.49 -36.13
N ALA A 286 -5.01 -8.32 -37.10
CA ALA A 286 -5.67 -8.35 -38.39
C ALA A 286 -7.17 -8.70 -38.28
N THR A 287 -8.00 -8.10 -39.14
CA THR A 287 -9.45 -8.35 -39.14
C THR A 287 -9.83 -9.70 -39.77
N TYR A 288 -8.89 -10.35 -40.42
CA TYR A 288 -9.02 -11.70 -40.94
C TYR A 288 -8.16 -12.66 -40.11
N ALA A 289 -8.74 -13.76 -39.70
CA ALA A 289 -8.06 -14.83 -38.98
C ALA A 289 -8.15 -16.13 -39.79
N PRO A 290 -7.03 -16.87 -40.01
CA PRO A 290 -7.08 -18.25 -40.48
C PRO A 290 -7.94 -19.13 -39.56
N PRO A 291 -8.52 -20.23 -40.03
CA PRO A 291 -9.38 -21.09 -39.22
C PRO A 291 -8.72 -21.65 -37.96
N ASP A 292 -7.40 -21.79 -37.98
CA ASP A 292 -6.55 -22.30 -36.89
C ASP A 292 -5.92 -21.18 -36.01
N ALA A 293 -6.21 -19.90 -36.33
CA ALA A 293 -5.69 -18.78 -35.53
C ALA A 293 -6.19 -18.87 -34.08
N PRO A 294 -5.29 -18.65 -33.08
CA PRO A 294 -5.66 -18.78 -31.68
C PRO A 294 -6.62 -17.68 -31.20
N GLY A 295 -6.65 -16.52 -31.86
CA GLY A 295 -7.44 -15.36 -31.45
C GLY A 295 -6.97 -14.68 -30.16
N SER A 296 -7.69 -13.65 -29.72
CA SER A 296 -7.39 -12.91 -28.51
C SER A 296 -7.95 -13.61 -27.26
N PRO A 297 -7.16 -13.86 -26.20
CA PRO A 297 -7.67 -14.43 -24.94
C PRO A 297 -8.73 -13.55 -24.26
N TRP A 298 -8.71 -12.24 -24.52
CA TRP A 298 -9.68 -11.29 -23.97
C TRP A 298 -11.04 -11.31 -24.70
N ALA A 299 -11.15 -12.02 -25.85
CA ALA A 299 -12.42 -12.27 -26.52
C ALA A 299 -13.05 -13.58 -26.00
N ILE A 300 -13.52 -13.55 -24.76
CA ILE A 300 -14.02 -14.73 -24.02
C ILE A 300 -15.32 -15.20 -24.64
N GLY A 301 -15.38 -16.49 -25.03
CA GLY A 301 -16.48 -17.09 -25.80
C GLY A 301 -17.02 -18.39 -25.21
N ASP A 302 -17.72 -19.14 -26.06
CA ASP A 302 -18.27 -20.44 -25.74
C ASP A 302 -17.25 -21.58 -25.93
N ARG A 303 -17.55 -22.76 -25.43
CA ARG A 303 -16.71 -23.96 -25.58
C ARG A 303 -16.78 -24.59 -26.97
N THR A 304 -17.81 -24.30 -27.74
CA THR A 304 -17.98 -24.88 -29.09
C THR A 304 -16.96 -24.34 -30.07
N ALA A 305 -16.26 -23.29 -29.72
CA ALA A 305 -15.20 -22.67 -30.50
C ALA A 305 -14.01 -23.61 -30.80
N VAL A 306 -13.79 -24.64 -29.97
CA VAL A 306 -12.69 -25.60 -30.16
C VAL A 306 -13.23 -27.01 -30.09
N ALA A 307 -13.53 -27.58 -31.23
CA ALA A 307 -13.92 -28.98 -31.34
C ALA A 307 -12.70 -29.88 -31.10
N ASN A 308 -12.39 -30.21 -29.86
CA ASN A 308 -11.57 -31.37 -29.57
C ASN A 308 -12.45 -32.44 -28.92
N PRO A 309 -12.90 -33.46 -29.68
CA PRO A 309 -13.76 -34.52 -29.17
C PRO A 309 -13.14 -35.35 -28.05
N ALA A 310 -11.79 -35.31 -27.88
CA ALA A 310 -11.08 -36.08 -26.89
C ALA A 310 -11.18 -35.46 -25.47
N LEU A 311 -11.61 -34.20 -25.32
CA LEU A 311 -11.63 -33.51 -24.03
C LEU A 311 -12.98 -33.51 -23.31
N GLY A 312 -14.05 -34.10 -23.91
CA GLY A 312 -15.37 -34.21 -23.28
C GLY A 312 -15.88 -32.94 -22.58
N ALA A 313 -17.14 -32.85 -22.24
CA ALA A 313 -17.64 -31.82 -21.36
C ALA A 313 -16.97 -31.96 -19.97
N GLN A 314 -16.20 -30.97 -19.53
CA GLN A 314 -15.47 -31.04 -18.25
C GLN A 314 -16.43 -30.97 -17.02
N VAL A 315 -17.57 -30.32 -17.21
CA VAL A 315 -18.69 -30.28 -16.29
C VAL A 315 -19.97 -30.37 -17.13
N ALA A 316 -20.95 -31.16 -16.71
CA ALA A 316 -22.24 -31.20 -17.39
C ALA A 316 -22.87 -29.81 -17.39
N GLY A 317 -23.19 -29.29 -18.60
CA GLY A 317 -23.73 -27.93 -18.74
C GLY A 317 -22.72 -26.80 -18.89
N ASP A 318 -21.42 -27.09 -18.98
CA ASP A 318 -20.39 -26.05 -19.24
C ASP A 318 -20.50 -25.56 -20.70
N LEU A 319 -21.08 -24.38 -20.86
CA LEU A 319 -21.27 -23.72 -22.16
C LEU A 319 -20.11 -22.81 -22.54
N GLY A 320 -19.15 -22.56 -21.65
CA GLY A 320 -18.04 -21.65 -21.84
C GLY A 320 -18.09 -20.41 -20.90
N GLY A 321 -17.52 -19.30 -21.37
CA GLY A 321 -17.50 -18.04 -20.60
C GLY A 321 -16.46 -18.00 -19.48
N HIS A 322 -16.64 -17.07 -18.56
CA HIS A 322 -15.65 -16.68 -17.52
C HIS A 322 -15.41 -17.74 -16.44
N LYS A 323 -16.25 -18.75 -16.32
CA LYS A 323 -16.12 -19.85 -15.36
C LYS A 323 -15.66 -21.15 -16.02
N SER A 324 -15.15 -21.08 -17.25
CA SER A 324 -14.70 -22.22 -18.04
C SER A 324 -13.22 -22.09 -18.43
N ILE A 325 -12.59 -23.22 -18.74
CA ILE A 325 -11.19 -23.28 -19.16
C ILE A 325 -11.14 -23.53 -20.68
N HIS A 326 -10.23 -22.84 -21.39
CA HIS A 326 -9.94 -23.08 -22.80
C HIS A 326 -9.55 -24.55 -23.02
N PRO A 327 -10.22 -25.28 -23.88
CA PRO A 327 -10.03 -26.74 -24.03
C PRO A 327 -8.59 -27.17 -24.33
N GLN A 328 -7.82 -26.34 -25.07
CA GLN A 328 -6.43 -26.67 -25.38
C GLN A 328 -5.46 -26.43 -24.19
N LEU A 329 -5.85 -25.66 -23.19
CA LEU A 329 -5.04 -25.50 -21.98
C LEU A 329 -5.10 -26.72 -21.06
N GLY A 330 -6.19 -27.46 -21.06
CA GLY A 330 -6.42 -28.63 -20.22
C GLY A 330 -7.76 -28.62 -19.50
N THR A 331 -7.81 -29.34 -18.39
CA THR A 331 -9.00 -29.52 -17.56
C THR A 331 -8.93 -28.72 -16.27
N PHE A 332 -10.03 -28.67 -15.50
CA PHE A 332 -10.02 -28.12 -14.14
C PHE A 332 -9.03 -28.88 -13.23
N THR A 333 -8.88 -30.19 -13.41
CA THR A 333 -7.86 -30.97 -12.67
C THR A 333 -6.45 -30.53 -13.02
N ASP A 334 -6.16 -30.25 -14.29
CA ASP A 334 -4.83 -29.73 -14.70
C ASP A 334 -4.59 -28.33 -14.11
N PHE A 335 -5.63 -27.49 -14.04
CA PHE A 335 -5.52 -26.19 -13.40
C PHE A 335 -5.30 -26.30 -11.87
N ASP A 336 -6.04 -27.16 -11.19
CA ASP A 336 -5.89 -27.39 -9.75
C ASP A 336 -4.48 -27.94 -9.44
N ASN A 337 -3.92 -28.79 -10.31
CA ASN A 337 -2.54 -29.27 -10.23
C ASN A 337 -1.53 -28.13 -10.40
N LEU A 338 -1.74 -27.22 -11.37
CA LEU A 338 -0.91 -26.05 -11.56
C LEU A 338 -0.90 -25.15 -10.31
N ILE A 339 -2.06 -24.89 -9.70
CA ILE A 339 -2.15 -24.12 -8.44
C ILE A 339 -1.36 -24.80 -7.32
N ALA A 340 -1.47 -26.13 -7.20
CA ALA A 340 -0.75 -26.88 -6.17
C ALA A 340 0.77 -26.86 -6.42
N ALA A 341 1.20 -27.05 -7.68
CA ALA A 341 2.60 -26.99 -8.06
C ALA A 341 3.21 -25.60 -7.82
N ALA A 342 2.51 -24.53 -8.15
CA ALA A 342 2.94 -23.16 -7.90
C ALA A 342 3.17 -22.92 -6.40
N ARG A 343 2.23 -23.34 -5.54
CA ARG A 343 2.38 -23.25 -4.07
C ARG A 343 3.61 -24.00 -3.56
N THR A 344 3.91 -25.16 -4.12
CA THR A 344 5.10 -25.94 -3.75
C THR A 344 6.40 -25.19 -4.06
N GLN A 345 6.41 -24.37 -5.10
CA GLN A 345 7.52 -23.49 -5.46
C GLN A 345 7.51 -22.14 -4.72
N GLY A 346 6.55 -21.90 -3.84
CA GLY A 346 6.38 -20.62 -3.15
C GLY A 346 5.86 -19.48 -4.04
N VAL A 347 5.28 -19.83 -5.19
CA VAL A 347 4.73 -18.91 -6.18
C VAL A 347 3.21 -18.99 -6.17
N GLU A 348 2.53 -17.88 -6.48
CA GLU A 348 1.07 -17.83 -6.63
C GLU A 348 0.69 -17.61 -8.09
N ILE A 349 -0.43 -18.21 -8.51
CA ILE A 349 -1.01 -17.95 -9.82
C ILE A 349 -1.98 -16.77 -9.70
N ALA A 350 -1.79 -15.76 -10.55
CA ALA A 350 -2.74 -14.69 -10.76
C ALA A 350 -3.54 -14.94 -12.04
N LEU A 351 -4.87 -14.78 -11.96
CA LEU A 351 -5.75 -14.85 -13.12
C LEU A 351 -6.14 -13.45 -13.59
N ASP A 352 -6.27 -13.31 -14.90
CA ASP A 352 -6.89 -12.14 -15.54
C ASP A 352 -8.41 -12.22 -15.46
N ILE A 353 -9.03 -11.15 -15.01
CA ILE A 353 -10.48 -10.96 -15.05
C ILE A 353 -10.79 -9.83 -16.03
N ALA A 354 -11.29 -10.23 -17.20
CA ALA A 354 -11.67 -9.33 -18.28
C ALA A 354 -13.18 -9.36 -18.47
N PHE A 355 -13.91 -8.44 -17.84
CA PHE A 355 -15.38 -8.35 -17.95
C PHE A 355 -15.82 -7.78 -19.29
N GLN A 356 -15.73 -8.62 -20.30
CA GLN A 356 -16.14 -8.39 -21.67
C GLN A 356 -16.35 -9.74 -22.36
N CYS A 357 -17.12 -9.77 -23.44
CA CYS A 357 -17.57 -10.99 -24.09
C CYS A 357 -17.22 -10.99 -25.58
N SER A 358 -16.90 -12.15 -26.14
CA SER A 358 -17.03 -12.29 -27.60
C SER A 358 -18.50 -12.37 -28.00
N PRO A 359 -18.84 -12.16 -29.28
CA PRO A 359 -20.21 -12.38 -29.75
C PRO A 359 -20.76 -13.78 -29.47
N ASP A 360 -19.88 -14.76 -29.30
CA ASP A 360 -20.24 -16.17 -29.06
C ASP A 360 -20.35 -16.50 -27.54
N HIS A 361 -20.20 -15.52 -26.64
CA HIS A 361 -20.29 -15.75 -25.21
C HIS A 361 -21.72 -16.16 -24.80
N PRO A 362 -21.92 -17.13 -23.89
CA PRO A 362 -23.24 -17.55 -23.44
C PRO A 362 -24.15 -16.39 -23.00
N TRP A 363 -23.63 -15.41 -22.28
CA TRP A 363 -24.39 -14.24 -21.81
C TRP A 363 -25.00 -13.41 -22.93
N VAL A 364 -24.44 -13.43 -24.14
CA VAL A 364 -24.99 -12.67 -25.30
C VAL A 364 -26.38 -13.21 -25.69
N ALA A 365 -26.57 -14.53 -25.60
CA ALA A 365 -27.86 -15.16 -25.88
C ALA A 365 -28.79 -15.19 -24.65
N GLU A 366 -28.23 -15.42 -23.44
CA GLU A 366 -28.99 -15.59 -22.22
C GLU A 366 -29.44 -14.27 -21.61
N HIS A 367 -28.63 -13.20 -21.75
CA HIS A 367 -28.80 -11.89 -21.12
C HIS A 367 -28.54 -10.74 -22.13
N PRO A 368 -29.30 -10.65 -23.23
CA PRO A 368 -29.09 -9.60 -24.23
C PRO A 368 -29.22 -8.18 -23.63
N GLU A 369 -29.96 -8.01 -22.54
CA GLU A 369 -30.11 -6.76 -21.80
C GLU A 369 -28.80 -6.27 -21.12
N TRP A 370 -27.80 -7.12 -21.00
CA TRP A 370 -26.47 -6.75 -20.48
C TRP A 370 -25.57 -6.09 -21.51
N PHE A 371 -26.06 -5.91 -22.73
CA PHE A 371 -25.31 -5.31 -23.85
C PHE A 371 -26.03 -4.10 -24.42
N VAL A 372 -25.28 -3.19 -25.04
CA VAL A 372 -25.86 -2.03 -25.74
C VAL A 372 -26.20 -2.42 -27.16
N THR A 373 -27.47 -2.31 -27.54
CA THR A 373 -27.94 -2.52 -28.90
C THR A 373 -27.91 -1.21 -29.68
N ARG A 374 -27.34 -1.23 -30.89
CA ARG A 374 -27.31 -0.10 -31.82
C ARG A 374 -28.66 0.07 -32.51
N PRO A 375 -28.94 1.22 -33.17
CA PRO A 375 -30.18 1.43 -33.94
C PRO A 375 -30.43 0.44 -35.10
N ASP A 376 -29.36 -0.19 -35.60
CA ASP A 376 -29.43 -1.23 -36.63
C ASP A 376 -29.70 -2.64 -36.09
N GLY A 377 -29.88 -2.77 -34.79
CA GLY A 377 -30.10 -4.03 -34.09
C GLY A 377 -28.82 -4.82 -33.77
N SER A 378 -27.65 -4.36 -34.19
CA SER A 378 -26.38 -4.98 -33.81
C SER A 378 -25.98 -4.61 -32.39
N ILE A 379 -25.18 -5.45 -31.70
CA ILE A 379 -24.58 -5.14 -30.41
C ILE A 379 -23.35 -4.25 -30.64
N GLN A 380 -23.18 -3.27 -29.74
CA GLN A 380 -22.02 -2.39 -29.72
C GLN A 380 -20.76 -3.20 -29.39
N TYR A 381 -19.75 -3.14 -30.26
CA TYR A 381 -18.43 -3.72 -29.98
C TYR A 381 -17.49 -2.67 -29.37
N ALA A 382 -16.38 -3.12 -28.76
CA ALA A 382 -15.39 -2.25 -28.13
C ALA A 382 -14.63 -1.43 -29.19
N GLU A 383 -14.45 -0.14 -28.94
CA GLU A 383 -13.71 0.76 -29.80
C GLU A 383 -12.79 1.68 -28.96
N ASN A 384 -11.61 1.94 -29.53
CA ASN A 384 -10.74 3.05 -29.14
C ASN A 384 -10.25 3.69 -30.45
N PRO A 385 -11.06 4.58 -31.03
CA PRO A 385 -10.83 5.06 -32.40
C PRO A 385 -9.38 5.55 -32.62
N PRO A 386 -8.75 5.12 -33.72
CA PRO A 386 -9.32 4.38 -34.84
C PRO A 386 -9.37 2.85 -34.67
N LYS A 387 -8.90 2.29 -33.55
CA LYS A 387 -8.91 0.84 -33.29
C LYS A 387 -10.33 0.36 -33.03
N LYS A 388 -10.67 -0.78 -33.62
CA LYS A 388 -11.94 -1.48 -33.49
C LYS A 388 -11.69 -2.93 -33.09
N TYR A 389 -12.41 -3.37 -32.04
CA TYR A 389 -12.34 -4.72 -31.49
C TYR A 389 -13.71 -5.42 -31.72
N GLN A 390 -13.98 -5.82 -32.95
CA GLN A 390 -15.26 -6.41 -33.31
C GLN A 390 -15.51 -7.76 -32.63
N ASP A 391 -14.47 -8.41 -32.18
CA ASP A 391 -14.47 -9.65 -31.41
C ASP A 391 -14.80 -9.46 -29.92
N ILE A 392 -15.05 -8.21 -29.46
CA ILE A 392 -15.30 -7.87 -28.05
C ILE A 392 -16.54 -7.01 -27.89
N TYR A 393 -17.51 -7.50 -27.11
CA TYR A 393 -18.71 -6.79 -26.68
C TYR A 393 -18.54 -6.33 -25.21
N PRO A 394 -18.50 -5.01 -24.94
CA PRO A 394 -18.50 -4.48 -23.59
C PRO A 394 -19.83 -4.73 -22.87
N LEU A 395 -19.78 -4.96 -21.57
CA LEU A 395 -20.97 -5.05 -20.71
C LEU A 395 -21.57 -3.67 -20.43
N ASN A 396 -22.89 -3.61 -20.41
CA ASN A 396 -23.66 -2.40 -20.11
C ASN A 396 -23.97 -2.30 -18.61
N PHE A 397 -23.22 -1.48 -17.88
CA PHE A 397 -23.46 -1.24 -16.45
C PHE A 397 -24.67 -0.35 -16.14
N GLU A 398 -25.34 0.16 -17.19
CA GLU A 398 -26.62 0.87 -17.08
C GLU A 398 -27.81 -0.05 -17.47
N SER A 399 -27.59 -1.35 -17.55
CA SER A 399 -28.63 -2.35 -17.81
C SER A 399 -29.76 -2.25 -16.78
N PRO A 400 -31.04 -2.39 -17.17
CA PRO A 400 -32.15 -2.54 -16.23
C PRO A 400 -31.93 -3.69 -15.23
N ASP A 401 -31.27 -4.78 -15.67
CA ASP A 401 -30.87 -5.89 -14.81
C ASP A 401 -29.43 -5.74 -14.30
N TRP A 402 -29.05 -4.57 -13.84
CA TRP A 402 -27.74 -4.34 -13.27
C TRP A 402 -27.44 -5.20 -12.03
N ARG A 403 -28.50 -5.63 -11.29
CA ARG A 403 -28.32 -6.51 -10.12
C ARG A 403 -27.89 -7.91 -10.52
N GLY A 404 -28.60 -8.52 -11.47
CA GLY A 404 -28.23 -9.83 -12.02
C GLY A 404 -26.81 -9.82 -12.62
N LEU A 405 -26.51 -8.75 -13.38
CA LEU A 405 -25.16 -8.56 -13.91
C LEU A 405 -24.11 -8.49 -12.79
N TRP A 406 -24.30 -7.68 -11.75
CA TRP A 406 -23.34 -7.54 -10.65
C TRP A 406 -23.14 -8.84 -9.89
N ASP A 407 -24.23 -9.55 -9.58
CA ASP A 407 -24.18 -10.84 -8.88
C ASP A 407 -23.40 -11.87 -9.70
N GLU A 408 -23.62 -11.91 -11.03
CA GLU A 408 -22.89 -12.81 -11.90
C GLU A 408 -21.40 -12.47 -11.97
N LEU A 409 -21.03 -11.19 -12.12
CA LEU A 409 -19.64 -10.76 -12.15
C LEU A 409 -18.92 -11.03 -10.82
N TYR A 410 -19.60 -10.85 -9.68
CA TYR A 410 -19.09 -11.24 -8.36
C TYR A 410 -18.83 -12.75 -8.30
N SER A 411 -19.75 -13.56 -8.78
CA SER A 411 -19.67 -15.01 -8.76
C SER A 411 -18.51 -15.56 -9.61
N VAL A 412 -18.03 -14.82 -10.61
CA VAL A 412 -16.81 -15.18 -11.37
C VAL A 412 -15.58 -15.15 -10.45
N PHE A 413 -15.40 -14.11 -9.66
CA PHE A 413 -14.29 -14.06 -8.70
C PHE A 413 -14.40 -15.19 -7.67
N GLU A 414 -15.59 -15.37 -7.08
CA GLU A 414 -15.82 -16.39 -6.06
C GLU A 414 -15.56 -17.80 -6.57
N PHE A 415 -15.96 -18.09 -7.82
CA PHE A 415 -15.69 -19.36 -8.50
C PHE A 415 -14.18 -19.69 -8.52
N TRP A 416 -13.34 -18.73 -8.91
CA TRP A 416 -11.89 -18.95 -8.99
C TRP A 416 -11.23 -18.91 -7.61
N ILE A 417 -11.76 -18.13 -6.68
CA ILE A 417 -11.32 -18.15 -5.26
C ILE A 417 -11.52 -19.53 -4.64
N HIS A 418 -12.66 -20.17 -4.90
CA HIS A 418 -12.94 -21.53 -4.43
C HIS A 418 -12.01 -22.58 -5.06
N ARG A 419 -11.45 -22.30 -6.22
CA ARG A 419 -10.39 -23.13 -6.85
C ARG A 419 -8.98 -22.78 -6.37
N GLY A 420 -8.86 -21.93 -5.38
CA GLY A 420 -7.58 -21.62 -4.74
C GLY A 420 -6.83 -20.43 -5.29
N VAL A 421 -7.39 -19.67 -6.22
CA VAL A 421 -6.82 -18.40 -6.68
C VAL A 421 -6.98 -17.34 -5.59
N ARG A 422 -5.93 -16.57 -5.35
CA ARG A 422 -5.90 -15.47 -4.37
C ARG A 422 -5.34 -14.17 -4.93
N VAL A 423 -5.01 -14.16 -6.21
CA VAL A 423 -4.47 -13.00 -6.89
C VAL A 423 -5.19 -12.83 -8.23
N PHE A 424 -5.69 -11.65 -8.47
CA PHE A 424 -6.38 -11.30 -9.72
C PHE A 424 -5.78 -10.03 -10.32
N ARG A 425 -5.49 -10.05 -11.60
CA ARG A 425 -5.29 -8.85 -12.41
C ARG A 425 -6.61 -8.54 -13.10
N VAL A 426 -7.08 -7.34 -13.00
CA VAL A 426 -8.37 -6.93 -13.59
C VAL A 426 -8.13 -6.04 -14.80
N ASP A 427 -8.63 -6.50 -15.93
CA ASP A 427 -8.51 -5.83 -17.23
C ASP A 427 -9.41 -4.60 -17.30
N ASN A 428 -8.83 -3.45 -17.65
CA ASN A 428 -9.53 -2.18 -17.88
C ASN A 428 -10.68 -1.90 -16.86
N PRO A 429 -10.45 -1.93 -15.53
CA PRO A 429 -11.52 -1.71 -14.56
C PRO A 429 -12.10 -0.28 -14.62
N HIS A 430 -11.36 0.66 -15.17
CA HIS A 430 -11.80 2.05 -15.34
C HIS A 430 -12.91 2.24 -16.39
N THR A 431 -13.20 1.21 -17.16
CA THR A 431 -14.31 1.16 -18.13
C THR A 431 -15.60 0.56 -17.53
N LYS A 432 -15.59 0.15 -16.30
CA LYS A 432 -16.71 -0.43 -15.57
C LYS A 432 -17.16 0.54 -14.44
N ALA A 433 -18.38 0.35 -13.95
CA ALA A 433 -18.96 1.26 -12.95
C ALA A 433 -18.18 1.25 -11.63
N LEU A 434 -17.75 2.43 -11.17
CA LEU A 434 -17.05 2.55 -9.88
C LEU A 434 -17.88 2.05 -8.68
N PRO A 435 -19.22 2.26 -8.61
CA PRO A 435 -20.03 1.66 -7.55
C PRO A 435 -20.05 0.13 -7.55
N PHE A 436 -19.96 -0.51 -8.74
CA PHE A 436 -19.80 -1.96 -8.83
C PHE A 436 -18.52 -2.41 -8.13
N TRP A 437 -17.38 -1.77 -8.43
CA TRP A 437 -16.11 -2.12 -7.80
C TRP A 437 -16.13 -1.92 -6.29
N GLU A 438 -16.73 -0.82 -5.82
CA GLU A 438 -16.85 -0.55 -4.38
C GLU A 438 -17.62 -1.65 -3.66
N TRP A 439 -18.75 -2.08 -4.20
CA TRP A 439 -19.55 -3.18 -3.65
C TRP A 439 -18.84 -4.54 -3.79
N CYS A 440 -18.40 -4.89 -4.99
CA CYS A 440 -17.84 -6.20 -5.32
C CYS A 440 -16.57 -6.48 -4.50
N LEU A 441 -15.60 -5.54 -4.55
CA LEU A 441 -14.33 -5.72 -3.85
C LEU A 441 -14.50 -5.66 -2.32
N SER A 442 -15.40 -4.80 -1.80
CA SER A 442 -15.69 -4.78 -0.36
C SER A 442 -16.27 -6.11 0.10
N SER A 443 -17.18 -6.70 -0.68
CA SER A 443 -17.81 -8.00 -0.37
C SER A 443 -16.80 -9.15 -0.43
N LEU A 444 -15.97 -9.19 -1.49
CA LEU A 444 -14.93 -10.21 -1.65
C LEU A 444 -13.89 -10.11 -0.54
N ARG A 445 -13.40 -8.91 -0.25
CA ARG A 445 -12.38 -8.71 0.79
C ARG A 445 -12.90 -9.01 2.19
N ALA A 446 -14.18 -8.78 2.46
CA ALA A 446 -14.79 -9.17 3.74
C ALA A 446 -14.81 -10.69 3.93
N SER A 447 -15.04 -11.46 2.86
CA SER A 447 -15.12 -12.93 2.91
C SER A 447 -13.74 -13.60 2.71
N TYR A 448 -12.87 -12.98 1.91
CA TYR A 448 -11.56 -13.50 1.50
C TYR A 448 -10.48 -12.41 1.65
N PRO A 449 -10.12 -12.01 2.88
CA PRO A 449 -9.26 -10.86 3.16
C PRO A 449 -7.79 -11.05 2.70
N ASP A 450 -7.42 -12.25 2.31
CA ASP A 450 -6.09 -12.59 1.76
C ASP A 450 -6.00 -12.43 0.23
N THR A 451 -7.07 -11.96 -0.44
CA THR A 451 -7.11 -11.78 -1.89
C THR A 451 -6.51 -10.45 -2.33
N ILE A 452 -5.69 -10.48 -3.38
CA ILE A 452 -5.05 -9.33 -4.00
C ILE A 452 -5.71 -9.02 -5.34
N PHE A 453 -6.04 -7.76 -5.58
CA PHE A 453 -6.62 -7.25 -6.83
C PHE A 453 -5.70 -6.20 -7.43
N LEU A 454 -5.09 -6.49 -8.59
CA LEU A 454 -4.27 -5.56 -9.37
C LEU A 454 -5.11 -4.92 -10.47
N ALA A 455 -5.25 -3.60 -10.43
CA ALA A 455 -5.98 -2.84 -11.45
C ALA A 455 -5.07 -2.51 -12.64
N GLU A 456 -5.46 -2.95 -13.86
CA GLU A 456 -4.86 -2.39 -15.06
C GLU A 456 -5.66 -1.16 -15.51
N ALA A 457 -5.20 0.01 -15.08
CA ALA A 457 -5.97 1.26 -15.23
C ALA A 457 -5.10 2.41 -15.75
N PHE A 458 -4.76 2.37 -17.03
CA PHE A 458 -4.07 3.50 -17.69
C PHE A 458 -5.07 4.60 -18.03
N THR A 459 -5.45 5.38 -17.04
CA THR A 459 -6.51 6.38 -17.11
C THR A 459 -6.16 7.61 -16.30
N ARG A 460 -6.99 8.65 -16.35
CA ARG A 460 -6.80 9.90 -15.60
C ARG A 460 -6.54 9.61 -14.11
N PRO A 461 -5.61 10.34 -13.45
CA PRO A 461 -5.20 10.06 -12.07
C PRO A 461 -6.39 9.94 -11.08
N ARG A 462 -7.41 10.80 -11.20
CA ARG A 462 -8.58 10.72 -10.32
C ARG A 462 -9.36 9.40 -10.44
N VAL A 463 -9.43 8.82 -11.63
CA VAL A 463 -10.09 7.52 -11.84
C VAL A 463 -9.21 6.39 -11.32
N MET A 464 -7.91 6.40 -11.61
CA MET A 464 -6.93 5.45 -11.11
C MET A 464 -6.94 5.40 -9.57
N TYR A 465 -6.84 6.55 -8.91
CA TYR A 465 -6.92 6.66 -7.45
C TYR A 465 -8.31 6.30 -6.91
N GLY A 466 -9.36 6.62 -7.67
CA GLY A 466 -10.73 6.24 -7.35
C GLY A 466 -10.93 4.73 -7.27
N LEU A 467 -10.26 3.95 -8.13
CA LEU A 467 -10.27 2.49 -8.08
C LEU A 467 -9.55 1.96 -6.84
N ALA A 468 -8.35 2.49 -6.53
CA ALA A 468 -7.61 2.10 -5.33
C ALA A 468 -8.43 2.35 -4.05
N LYS A 469 -9.06 3.52 -3.92
CA LYS A 469 -9.94 3.87 -2.80
C LYS A 469 -11.13 2.90 -2.65
N ARG A 470 -11.53 2.22 -3.73
CA ARG A 470 -12.64 1.26 -3.76
C ARG A 470 -12.25 -0.19 -3.54
N GLY A 471 -10.97 -0.44 -3.24
CA GLY A 471 -10.54 -1.75 -2.78
C GLY A 471 -9.57 -2.49 -3.70
N PHE A 472 -9.14 -1.90 -4.83
CA PHE A 472 -8.00 -2.45 -5.56
C PHE A 472 -6.75 -2.37 -4.69
N THR A 473 -6.08 -3.51 -4.51
CA THR A 473 -4.92 -3.66 -3.63
C THR A 473 -3.67 -3.03 -4.24
N GLN A 474 -3.48 -3.20 -5.55
CA GLN A 474 -2.36 -2.68 -6.33
C GLN A 474 -2.88 -2.08 -7.64
N SER A 475 -2.09 -1.24 -8.28
CA SER A 475 -2.41 -0.66 -9.59
C SER A 475 -1.18 -0.58 -10.48
N TYR A 476 -1.38 -0.89 -11.77
CA TYR A 476 -0.48 -0.41 -12.81
C TYR A 476 -0.36 1.10 -12.73
N THR A 477 0.71 1.66 -13.28
CA THR A 477 1.06 3.06 -13.14
C THR A 477 1.55 3.64 -14.45
N TYR A 478 1.78 4.95 -14.49
CA TYR A 478 2.42 5.62 -15.62
C TYR A 478 3.95 5.44 -15.67
N PHE A 479 4.53 4.57 -14.85
CA PHE A 479 5.97 4.30 -14.86
C PHE A 479 6.51 4.05 -16.26
N THR A 480 5.82 3.27 -17.09
CA THR A 480 6.21 2.93 -18.47
C THR A 480 6.55 4.18 -19.31
N TRP A 481 5.80 5.27 -19.11
CA TRP A 481 5.96 6.55 -19.84
C TRP A 481 6.71 7.64 -19.06
N ARG A 482 7.27 7.30 -17.90
CA ARG A 482 8.15 8.20 -17.13
C ARG A 482 9.58 7.77 -17.34
N ASN A 483 10.33 8.49 -18.20
CA ASN A 483 11.64 8.05 -18.67
C ASN A 483 12.75 9.06 -18.39
N SER A 484 12.43 10.34 -18.20
CA SER A 484 13.38 11.35 -17.77
C SER A 484 13.51 11.41 -16.25
N LYS A 485 14.64 11.94 -15.76
CA LYS A 485 14.89 12.17 -14.32
C LYS A 485 13.76 12.96 -13.66
N PHE A 486 13.36 14.06 -14.28
CA PHE A 486 12.30 14.93 -13.74
C PHE A 486 10.96 14.20 -13.63
N GLU A 487 10.55 13.49 -14.69
CA GLU A 487 9.29 12.74 -14.69
C GLU A 487 9.27 11.63 -13.62
N LEU A 488 10.37 10.89 -13.48
CA LEU A 488 10.49 9.85 -12.46
C LEU A 488 10.40 10.44 -11.05
N GLN A 489 11.18 11.50 -10.76
CA GLN A 489 11.19 12.13 -9.45
C GLN A 489 9.80 12.68 -9.08
N SER A 490 9.22 13.52 -9.95
CA SER A 490 7.90 14.12 -9.70
C SER A 490 6.82 13.07 -9.48
N TYR A 491 6.82 12.03 -10.30
CA TYR A 491 5.81 10.97 -10.22
C TYR A 491 5.98 10.11 -8.96
N LEU A 492 7.21 9.75 -8.62
CA LEU A 492 7.48 8.97 -7.41
C LEU A 492 7.20 9.77 -6.14
N GLU A 493 7.50 11.08 -6.13
CA GLU A 493 7.15 11.95 -5.00
C GLU A 493 5.63 12.02 -4.79
N GLU A 494 4.84 12.07 -5.87
CA GLU A 494 3.38 11.98 -5.79
C GLU A 494 2.92 10.64 -5.20
N LEU A 495 3.47 9.52 -5.68
CA LEU A 495 3.03 8.18 -5.28
C LEU A 495 3.42 7.78 -3.85
N THR A 496 4.56 8.29 -3.36
CA THR A 496 5.15 7.85 -2.08
C THR A 496 4.86 8.78 -0.90
N ARG A 497 4.15 9.89 -1.12
CA ARG A 497 3.77 10.86 -0.09
C ARG A 497 2.27 10.85 0.19
N PRO A 498 1.86 11.18 1.42
CA PRO A 498 0.45 11.42 1.70
C PRO A 498 -0.13 12.55 0.82
N PRO A 499 -1.42 12.48 0.44
CA PRO A 499 -2.36 11.45 0.83
C PRO A 499 -2.32 10.17 -0.03
N VAL A 500 -1.61 10.16 -1.18
CA VAL A 500 -1.64 9.07 -2.17
C VAL A 500 -1.08 7.77 -1.57
N SER A 501 0.04 7.86 -0.85
CA SER A 501 0.68 6.70 -0.22
C SER A 501 -0.19 5.99 0.83
N GLU A 502 -1.25 6.64 1.33
CA GLU A 502 -2.13 6.06 2.33
C GLU A 502 -3.08 4.99 1.76
N PHE A 503 -3.39 5.05 0.47
CA PHE A 503 -4.38 4.17 -0.15
C PHE A 503 -3.95 3.56 -1.50
N PHE A 504 -2.90 4.06 -2.13
CA PHE A 504 -2.47 3.63 -3.46
C PHE A 504 -1.16 2.86 -3.40
N GLN A 505 -1.18 1.60 -3.83
CA GLN A 505 0.00 0.74 -3.89
C GLN A 505 0.41 0.55 -5.35
N PRO A 506 1.50 1.21 -5.79
CA PRO A 506 1.97 1.10 -7.16
C PRO A 506 2.58 -0.26 -7.47
N ASN A 507 2.35 -0.74 -8.70
CA ASN A 507 3.03 -1.88 -9.29
C ASN A 507 3.64 -1.44 -10.63
N PHE A 508 4.97 -1.50 -10.75
CA PHE A 508 5.70 -0.96 -11.90
C PHE A 508 5.93 -2.01 -12.97
N TRP A 509 5.47 -1.71 -14.17
CA TRP A 509 5.65 -2.57 -15.34
C TRP A 509 6.45 -1.82 -16.41
N PRO A 510 7.69 -2.22 -16.72
CA PRO A 510 8.46 -1.60 -17.79
C PRO A 510 7.94 -1.98 -19.17
N ASN A 511 7.26 -3.12 -19.31
CA ASN A 511 6.55 -3.57 -20.49
C ASN A 511 5.28 -4.34 -20.13
N THR A 512 4.35 -4.43 -21.07
CA THR A 512 3.19 -5.35 -21.05
C THR A 512 3.00 -5.90 -22.45
N PRO A 513 2.16 -6.91 -22.69
CA PRO A 513 1.84 -7.36 -24.04
C PRO A 513 1.28 -6.28 -24.97
N ASP A 514 0.69 -5.21 -24.38
CA ASP A 514 0.13 -4.07 -25.11
C ASP A 514 1.09 -2.89 -25.25
N ILE A 515 2.17 -2.86 -24.47
CA ILE A 515 2.99 -1.67 -24.32
C ILE A 515 4.47 -2.02 -24.38
N LEU A 516 5.04 -1.79 -25.56
CA LEU A 516 6.47 -1.72 -25.81
C LEU A 516 6.83 -0.25 -26.05
N HIS A 517 7.17 0.47 -24.98
CA HIS A 517 7.45 1.90 -25.08
C HIS A 517 8.67 2.20 -25.94
N LYS A 518 8.67 3.33 -26.63
CA LYS A 518 9.75 3.81 -27.52
C LYS A 518 11.14 3.71 -26.90
N THR A 519 11.28 3.99 -25.61
CA THR A 519 12.56 3.84 -24.88
C THR A 519 13.13 2.43 -25.01
N LEU A 520 12.30 1.38 -24.92
CA LEU A 520 12.73 0.00 -25.09
C LEU A 520 12.97 -0.34 -26.55
N GLN A 521 12.13 0.16 -27.46
CA GLN A 521 12.27 -0.07 -28.90
C GLN A 521 13.63 0.43 -29.43
N GLU A 522 13.99 1.67 -29.09
CA GLU A 522 15.19 2.36 -29.57
C GLU A 522 16.44 2.00 -28.76
N GLY A 523 16.31 1.94 -27.43
CA GLY A 523 17.45 1.73 -26.54
C GLY A 523 17.89 0.27 -26.40
N GLY A 524 17.08 -0.68 -26.93
CA GLY A 524 17.42 -2.11 -26.93
C GLY A 524 17.82 -2.63 -25.55
N ARG A 525 18.74 -3.61 -25.52
CA ARG A 525 19.18 -4.27 -24.28
C ARG A 525 19.57 -3.33 -23.14
N PRO A 526 20.34 -2.23 -23.35
CA PRO A 526 20.66 -1.28 -22.28
C PRO A 526 19.40 -0.65 -21.65
N ALA A 527 18.40 -0.32 -22.47
CA ALA A 527 17.13 0.22 -21.98
C ALA A 527 16.37 -0.81 -21.12
N PHE A 528 16.30 -2.06 -21.55
CA PHE A 528 15.72 -3.12 -20.75
C PHE A 528 16.42 -3.27 -19.39
N MET A 529 17.75 -3.19 -19.36
CA MET A 529 18.52 -3.30 -18.11
C MET A 529 18.20 -2.16 -17.14
N HIS A 530 18.31 -0.91 -17.55
CA HIS A 530 18.09 0.21 -16.62
C HIS A 530 16.62 0.36 -16.24
N ARG A 531 15.66 0.10 -17.15
CA ARG A 531 14.22 0.13 -16.83
C ARG A 531 13.83 -0.95 -15.83
N LEU A 532 14.42 -2.14 -15.93
CA LEU A 532 14.23 -3.21 -14.97
C LEU A 532 14.76 -2.81 -13.58
N ILE A 533 15.98 -2.25 -13.51
CA ILE A 533 16.58 -1.79 -12.27
C ILE A 533 15.70 -0.72 -11.62
N LEU A 534 15.24 0.27 -12.38
CA LEU A 534 14.33 1.30 -11.89
C LEU A 534 13.01 0.71 -11.36
N ALA A 535 12.36 -0.18 -12.13
CA ALA A 535 11.11 -0.82 -11.69
C ALA A 535 11.31 -1.60 -10.38
N ALA A 536 12.37 -2.38 -10.31
CA ALA A 536 12.68 -3.27 -9.20
C ALA A 536 13.14 -2.57 -7.92
N THR A 537 13.66 -1.34 -8.00
CA THR A 537 14.22 -0.62 -6.85
C THR A 537 13.42 0.60 -6.44
N LEU A 538 12.74 1.29 -7.37
CA LEU A 538 11.85 2.41 -7.05
C LEU A 538 10.53 1.96 -6.44
N SER A 539 9.97 0.84 -6.90
CA SER A 539 8.72 0.29 -6.36
C SER A 539 8.96 -1.03 -5.62
N SER A 540 8.20 -1.22 -4.55
CA SER A 540 8.16 -2.50 -3.82
C SER A 540 7.42 -3.60 -4.59
N ASN A 541 6.52 -3.24 -5.52
CA ASN A 541 5.90 -4.17 -6.46
C ASN A 541 6.31 -3.84 -7.89
N TYR A 542 6.71 -4.84 -8.64
CA TYR A 542 6.95 -4.70 -10.07
C TYR A 542 6.60 -5.99 -10.81
N GLY A 543 6.41 -5.88 -12.12
CA GLY A 543 6.16 -7.02 -12.98
C GLY A 543 6.79 -6.83 -14.35
N ILE A 544 6.94 -7.94 -15.07
CA ILE A 544 7.41 -7.97 -16.46
C ILE A 544 6.52 -8.89 -17.30
N TYR A 545 6.33 -8.54 -18.54
CA TYR A 545 5.89 -9.51 -19.57
C TYR A 545 7.09 -10.40 -19.87
N GLY A 546 7.17 -11.52 -19.13
CA GLY A 546 8.36 -12.30 -18.84
C GLY A 546 9.19 -12.72 -20.03
N PRO A 547 8.73 -13.63 -20.90
CA PRO A 547 9.57 -14.16 -21.97
C PRO A 547 10.08 -13.11 -22.96
N ALA A 548 9.25 -12.12 -23.28
CA ALA A 548 9.64 -11.02 -24.15
C ALA A 548 10.69 -10.11 -23.49
N TYR A 549 10.56 -9.89 -22.18
CA TYR A 549 11.53 -9.08 -21.43
C TYR A 549 12.87 -9.77 -21.24
N GLU A 550 12.84 -11.06 -20.94
CA GLU A 550 14.06 -11.87 -20.78
C GLU A 550 14.97 -11.81 -22.00
N LEU A 551 14.37 -11.77 -23.20
CA LEU A 551 15.08 -11.76 -24.48
C LEU A 551 15.29 -10.35 -25.04
N GLY A 552 14.81 -9.32 -24.34
CA GLY A 552 14.93 -7.95 -24.83
C GLY A 552 14.23 -7.71 -26.16
N GLU A 553 13.06 -8.36 -26.39
CA GLU A 553 12.29 -8.20 -27.63
C GLU A 553 11.84 -6.74 -27.76
N ASN A 554 12.35 -6.04 -28.78
CA ASN A 554 12.13 -4.60 -28.96
C ASN A 554 11.53 -4.21 -30.32
N ALA A 555 11.05 -5.17 -31.10
CA ALA A 555 10.43 -4.91 -32.39
C ALA A 555 8.95 -4.53 -32.22
N PRO A 556 8.54 -3.29 -32.59
CA PRO A 556 7.13 -2.92 -32.60
C PRO A 556 6.39 -3.42 -33.83
N ALA A 557 5.08 -3.68 -33.69
CA ALA A 557 4.19 -3.88 -34.83
C ALA A 557 4.11 -2.61 -35.70
N ALA A 558 3.75 -2.76 -36.94
CA ALA A 558 3.52 -1.63 -37.84
C ALA A 558 2.44 -0.70 -37.26
N PRO A 559 2.67 0.63 -37.22
CA PRO A 559 1.68 1.56 -36.72
C PRO A 559 0.41 1.55 -37.61
N PRO A 560 -0.79 1.76 -37.04
CA PRO A 560 -1.99 2.03 -37.79
C PRO A 560 -1.79 3.22 -38.73
N ALA A 561 -2.49 3.24 -39.90
CA ALA A 561 -2.37 4.30 -40.90
C ALA A 561 -2.59 5.74 -40.36
N SER A 562 -3.24 5.88 -39.21
CA SER A 562 -3.49 7.16 -38.52
C SER A 562 -2.42 7.57 -37.51
N LYS A 563 -1.40 6.75 -37.25
CA LYS A 563 -0.31 6.99 -36.31
C LYS A 563 1.05 6.80 -36.96
N THR A 564 2.05 7.48 -36.44
CA THR A 564 3.46 7.37 -36.88
C THR A 564 4.24 6.33 -36.09
N GLU A 565 3.74 5.93 -34.92
CA GLU A 565 4.42 5.03 -33.97
C GLU A 565 3.44 3.98 -33.42
N SER A 566 3.95 2.82 -33.07
CA SER A 566 3.21 1.75 -32.38
C SER A 566 3.94 1.36 -31.09
N GLU A 567 3.17 1.10 -30.04
CA GLU A 567 3.67 0.52 -28.80
C GLU A 567 3.34 -0.98 -28.69
N GLU A 568 2.71 -1.58 -29.69
CA GLU A 568 2.40 -3.01 -29.70
C GLU A 568 3.61 -3.82 -30.17
N TYR A 569 3.80 -4.98 -29.58
CA TYR A 569 4.82 -5.94 -30.03
C TYR A 569 4.49 -6.49 -31.42
N LEU A 570 5.51 -6.64 -32.27
CA LEU A 570 5.40 -7.39 -33.51
C LEU A 570 5.13 -8.87 -33.20
N ASP A 571 4.18 -9.47 -33.90
CA ASP A 571 3.78 -10.88 -33.72
C ASP A 571 3.43 -11.19 -32.25
N SER A 572 2.60 -10.32 -31.66
CA SER A 572 2.21 -10.39 -30.25
C SER A 572 1.50 -11.70 -29.89
N GLU A 573 1.84 -12.28 -28.74
CA GLU A 573 1.16 -13.45 -28.16
C GLU A 573 -0.33 -13.22 -27.89
N LYS A 574 -0.80 -12.00 -27.95
CA LYS A 574 -2.25 -11.70 -27.94
C LYS A 574 -2.99 -12.36 -29.09
N TYR A 575 -2.32 -12.59 -30.24
CA TYR A 575 -2.93 -13.09 -31.46
C TYR A 575 -2.25 -14.31 -32.03
N GLU A 576 -1.06 -14.69 -31.51
CA GLU A 576 -0.23 -15.75 -32.04
C GLU A 576 0.35 -16.63 -30.92
N ILE A 577 0.81 -17.84 -31.29
CA ILE A 577 1.63 -18.69 -30.42
C ILE A 577 3.09 -18.36 -30.73
N ARG A 578 3.83 -17.95 -29.70
CA ARG A 578 5.24 -17.59 -29.83
C ARG A 578 6.15 -18.69 -29.31
N GLN A 579 7.15 -19.04 -30.10
CA GLN A 579 8.25 -19.91 -29.66
C GLN A 579 9.48 -19.06 -29.43
N ARG A 580 10.09 -19.17 -28.24
CA ARG A 580 11.26 -18.41 -27.84
C ARG A 580 12.39 -19.34 -27.41
N ASP A 581 13.64 -18.98 -27.78
CA ASP A 581 14.83 -19.64 -27.26
C ASP A 581 15.16 -19.11 -25.85
N ARG A 582 14.72 -19.82 -24.84
CA ARG A 582 14.95 -19.47 -23.42
C ARG A 582 16.41 -19.69 -23.00
N ASN A 583 17.24 -20.34 -23.81
CA ASN A 583 18.66 -20.57 -23.55
C ASN A 583 19.55 -19.55 -24.28
N ALA A 584 18.99 -18.48 -24.83
CA ALA A 584 19.75 -17.44 -25.50
C ALA A 584 20.84 -16.88 -24.58
N SER A 585 22.07 -16.82 -25.09
CA SER A 585 23.26 -16.44 -24.30
C SER A 585 23.24 -14.98 -23.82
N ASP A 586 22.46 -14.13 -24.48
CA ASP A 586 22.28 -12.72 -24.16
C ASP A 586 21.00 -12.46 -23.35
N SER A 587 20.36 -13.48 -22.80
CA SER A 587 19.17 -13.36 -21.96
C SER A 587 19.41 -12.48 -20.73
N LEU A 588 18.39 -11.74 -20.29
CA LEU A 588 18.40 -10.92 -19.05
C LEU A 588 18.10 -11.75 -17.79
N VAL A 589 17.83 -13.03 -17.90
CA VAL A 589 17.54 -13.93 -16.76
C VAL A 589 18.56 -13.78 -15.61
N PRO A 590 19.88 -13.71 -15.82
CA PRO A 590 20.83 -13.53 -14.73
C PRO A 590 20.66 -12.18 -13.99
N LEU A 591 20.39 -11.10 -14.71
CA LEU A 591 20.13 -9.79 -14.11
C LEU A 591 18.82 -9.79 -13.32
N ILE A 592 17.74 -10.35 -13.89
CA ILE A 592 16.43 -10.48 -13.24
C ILE A 592 16.57 -11.26 -11.93
N ALA A 593 17.20 -12.41 -11.96
CA ALA A 593 17.41 -13.25 -10.78
C ALA A 593 18.24 -12.53 -9.70
N ASN A 594 19.30 -11.83 -10.10
CA ASN A 594 20.12 -11.05 -9.17
C ASN A 594 19.32 -9.92 -8.52
N LEU A 595 18.55 -9.16 -9.29
CA LEU A 595 17.71 -8.08 -8.77
C LEU A 595 16.65 -8.58 -7.78
N ASN A 596 15.98 -9.68 -8.09
CA ASN A 596 14.98 -10.25 -7.18
C ASN A 596 15.65 -10.77 -5.90
N ARG A 597 16.85 -11.35 -5.98
CA ARG A 597 17.66 -11.73 -4.80
C ARG A 597 18.03 -10.51 -3.96
N ILE A 598 18.49 -9.41 -4.58
CA ILE A 598 18.79 -8.14 -3.90
C ILE A 598 17.55 -7.61 -3.18
N ARG A 599 16.40 -7.56 -3.85
CA ARG A 599 15.13 -7.09 -3.27
C ARG A 599 14.71 -7.91 -2.04
N ARG A 600 14.78 -9.24 -2.12
CA ARG A 600 14.42 -10.14 -1.01
C ARG A 600 15.38 -10.03 0.17
N ALA A 601 16.66 -9.79 -0.10
CA ALA A 601 17.68 -9.68 0.94
C ALA A 601 17.70 -8.31 1.63
N ASN A 602 17.02 -7.28 1.09
CA ASN A 602 17.09 -5.92 1.59
C ASN A 602 15.70 -5.35 1.89
N ARG A 603 15.36 -5.27 3.18
CA ARG A 603 14.07 -4.78 3.68
C ARG A 603 13.75 -3.35 3.23
N ALA A 604 14.76 -2.52 3.04
CA ALA A 604 14.59 -1.16 2.51
C ALA A 604 13.89 -1.13 1.15
N LEU A 605 14.09 -2.13 0.29
CA LEU A 605 13.44 -2.25 -1.02
C LEU A 605 12.01 -2.81 -0.97
N GLN A 606 11.57 -3.29 0.20
CA GLN A 606 10.27 -3.93 0.39
C GLN A 606 9.16 -2.93 0.79
N SER A 607 9.48 -1.65 0.81
CA SER A 607 8.54 -0.55 1.07
C SER A 607 8.86 0.66 0.19
N ASN A 608 7.87 1.52 0.00
CA ASN A 608 8.03 2.77 -0.77
C ASN A 608 8.13 4.01 0.13
N VAL A 609 7.89 3.87 1.43
CA VAL A 609 7.71 5.00 2.37
C VAL A 609 8.98 5.83 2.54
N SER A 610 10.16 5.21 2.46
CA SER A 610 11.44 5.86 2.73
C SER A 610 12.18 6.34 1.47
N LEU A 611 11.53 6.34 0.30
CA LEU A 611 12.16 6.79 -0.93
C LEU A 611 12.57 8.27 -0.82
N HIS A 612 13.86 8.53 -1.06
CA HIS A 612 14.43 9.86 -1.09
C HIS A 612 15.34 10.04 -2.29
N PHE A 613 15.16 11.15 -3.04
CA PHE A 613 16.01 11.49 -4.17
C PHE A 613 17.16 12.39 -3.73
N HIS A 614 18.37 12.04 -4.14
CA HIS A 614 19.59 12.83 -3.91
C HIS A 614 19.97 13.63 -5.17
N SER A 615 20.63 14.75 -4.97
CA SER A 615 21.11 15.57 -6.09
C SER A 615 22.27 14.89 -6.81
N ILE A 616 22.29 15.00 -8.12
CA ILE A 616 23.39 14.62 -9.00
C ILE A 616 23.43 15.60 -10.18
N ASP A 617 24.60 16.09 -10.55
CA ASP A 617 24.79 17.21 -11.48
C ASP A 617 24.51 16.88 -12.96
N ASN A 618 24.32 15.60 -13.29
CA ASN A 618 24.00 15.14 -14.64
C ASN A 618 22.49 14.81 -14.77
N PRO A 619 21.76 15.41 -15.76
CA PRO A 619 20.34 15.13 -15.96
C PRO A 619 20.03 13.73 -16.47
N GLN A 620 21.03 13.01 -17.02
CA GLN A 620 20.90 11.61 -17.45
C GLN A 620 21.20 10.61 -16.33
N LEU A 621 21.58 11.06 -15.14
CA LEU A 621 21.78 10.24 -13.98
C LEU A 621 20.70 10.53 -12.92
N ILE A 622 20.14 9.49 -12.31
CA ILE A 622 19.23 9.59 -11.19
C ILE A 622 19.83 8.90 -9.97
N CYS A 623 19.75 9.56 -8.82
CA CYS A 623 20.27 9.04 -7.55
C CYS A 623 19.17 9.06 -6.48
N TYR A 624 18.97 7.95 -5.78
CA TYR A 624 17.97 7.84 -4.72
C TYR A 624 18.34 6.78 -3.69
N SER A 625 17.74 6.89 -2.51
CA SER A 625 17.89 5.91 -1.44
C SER A 625 16.57 5.44 -0.89
N LYS A 626 16.58 4.26 -0.29
CA LYS A 626 15.54 3.72 0.59
C LYS A 626 16.20 3.16 1.84
N ALA A 627 15.55 3.36 2.99
CA ALA A 627 16.06 2.87 4.26
C ALA A 627 14.93 2.30 5.13
N THR A 628 15.26 1.34 6.00
CA THR A 628 14.36 0.92 7.08
C THR A 628 14.31 1.97 8.17
N PRO A 629 13.23 2.03 8.98
CA PRO A 629 13.24 2.82 10.21
C PRO A 629 14.44 2.42 11.07
N GLY A 630 15.25 3.39 11.50
CA GLY A 630 16.48 3.13 12.28
C GLY A 630 17.72 2.81 11.44
N PHE A 631 17.63 2.77 10.12
CA PHE A 631 18.76 2.63 9.19
C PHE A 631 19.59 1.34 9.36
N ASP A 632 18.99 0.25 9.82
CA ASP A 632 19.60 -1.07 9.88
C ASP A 632 19.78 -1.71 8.50
N ASN A 633 19.04 -1.21 7.51
CA ASN A 633 19.22 -1.54 6.10
C ASN A 633 18.97 -0.29 5.25
N THR A 634 20.00 0.16 4.55
CA THR A 634 19.94 1.32 3.64
C THR A 634 20.48 0.92 2.28
N ILE A 635 19.70 1.21 1.23
CA ILE A 635 20.07 0.99 -0.18
C ILE A 635 20.14 2.33 -0.87
N LEU A 636 21.27 2.61 -1.52
CA LEU A 636 21.52 3.79 -2.34
C LEU A 636 21.69 3.32 -3.80
N VAL A 637 20.95 3.95 -4.71
CA VAL A 637 20.91 3.55 -6.13
C VAL A 637 21.28 4.74 -7.02
N VAL A 638 22.16 4.49 -7.99
CA VAL A 638 22.46 5.45 -9.07
C VAL A 638 22.25 4.75 -10.39
N VAL A 639 21.47 5.36 -11.30
CA VAL A 639 21.11 4.76 -12.60
C VAL A 639 21.40 5.72 -13.73
N ASN A 640 22.01 5.21 -14.79
CA ASN A 640 22.15 5.91 -16.08
C ASN A 640 20.86 5.71 -16.89
N LEU A 641 20.18 6.80 -17.22
CA LEU A 641 18.95 6.83 -18.01
C LEU A 641 19.21 6.86 -19.53
N ASP A 642 20.43 7.13 -19.95
CA ASP A 642 20.84 7.14 -21.36
C ASP A 642 21.23 5.72 -21.80
N SER A 643 20.53 5.19 -22.78
CA SER A 643 20.76 3.84 -23.32
C SER A 643 21.98 3.75 -24.25
N PHE A 644 22.53 4.89 -24.67
CA PHE A 644 23.49 4.96 -25.78
C PHE A 644 24.91 5.38 -25.32
N ASN A 645 24.99 6.26 -24.32
CA ASN A 645 26.23 6.88 -23.93
C ASN A 645 26.60 6.63 -22.48
N GLU A 646 27.90 6.51 -22.22
CA GLU A 646 28.43 6.59 -20.86
C GLU A 646 28.09 7.95 -20.25
N GLN A 647 27.57 7.94 -19.05
CA GLN A 647 27.22 9.14 -18.31
C GLN A 647 28.03 9.21 -17.02
N THR A 648 28.56 10.41 -16.76
CA THR A 648 29.35 10.68 -15.56
C THR A 648 28.76 11.85 -14.79
N GLY A 649 28.95 11.88 -13.48
CA GLY A 649 28.48 12.99 -12.66
C GLY A 649 28.92 12.89 -11.21
N TRP A 650 28.68 13.99 -10.48
CA TRP A 650 28.95 14.07 -9.04
C TRP A 650 27.65 14.00 -8.26
N THR A 651 27.57 13.05 -7.33
CA THR A 651 26.45 12.98 -6.37
C THR A 651 26.64 14.02 -5.27
N ASN A 652 25.52 14.57 -4.77
CA ASN A 652 25.46 15.33 -3.53
C ASN A 652 24.39 14.69 -2.64
N LEU A 653 24.85 13.88 -1.67
CA LEU A 653 23.98 13.06 -0.85
C LEU A 653 23.51 13.79 0.41
N ASP A 654 22.23 13.66 0.70
CA ASP A 654 21.68 13.96 2.02
C ASP A 654 22.00 12.79 2.96
N LEU A 655 23.05 12.93 3.77
CA LEU A 655 23.58 11.87 4.61
C LEU A 655 22.62 11.45 5.72
N GLU A 656 21.78 12.35 6.23
CA GLU A 656 20.78 12.04 7.24
C GLU A 656 19.75 11.02 6.71
N LYS A 657 19.40 11.11 5.42
CA LYS A 657 18.45 10.20 4.77
C LYS A 657 18.98 8.80 4.52
N ILE A 658 20.28 8.63 4.64
CA ILE A 658 20.95 7.32 4.56
C ILE A 658 21.50 6.85 5.92
N GLY A 659 21.23 7.60 6.99
CA GLY A 659 21.62 7.26 8.36
C GLY A 659 23.08 7.54 8.69
N CYS A 660 23.76 8.45 7.97
CA CYS A 660 25.15 8.83 8.20
C CYS A 660 25.24 10.27 8.72
N SER A 661 26.31 10.59 9.49
CA SER A 661 26.56 11.94 9.97
C SER A 661 27.17 12.82 8.88
N ALA A 662 26.97 14.13 8.98
CA ALA A 662 27.35 15.10 7.94
C ALA A 662 28.84 15.14 7.57
N SER A 663 29.73 14.63 8.41
CA SER A 663 31.20 14.64 8.22
C SER A 663 31.79 13.23 8.03
N GLU A 664 30.97 12.19 7.97
CA GLU A 664 31.45 10.81 7.93
C GLU A 664 31.65 10.30 6.49
N SER A 665 32.74 9.56 6.30
CA SER A 665 32.84 8.61 5.19
C SER A 665 32.17 7.30 5.59
N PHE A 666 31.57 6.63 4.62
CA PHE A 666 30.86 5.36 4.82
C PHE A 666 31.23 4.36 3.72
N LEU A 667 31.02 3.09 4.00
CA LEU A 667 31.26 2.01 3.04
C LEU A 667 30.00 1.76 2.21
N VAL A 668 30.20 1.50 0.93
CA VAL A 668 29.16 1.04 0.01
C VAL A 668 29.60 -0.27 -0.67
N ASP A 669 28.75 -1.29 -0.57
CA ASP A 669 28.91 -2.57 -1.26
C ASP A 669 27.99 -2.58 -2.49
N ASP A 670 28.52 -2.62 -3.70
CA ASP A 670 27.70 -2.73 -4.92
C ASP A 670 27.15 -4.16 -5.06
N LEU A 671 25.84 -4.29 -4.93
CA LEU A 671 25.16 -5.57 -4.97
C LEU A 671 25.02 -6.15 -6.39
N LEU A 672 25.31 -5.36 -7.43
CA LEU A 672 25.29 -5.84 -8.82
C LEU A 672 26.56 -6.56 -9.21
N ASN A 673 27.74 -6.06 -8.81
CA ASN A 673 29.04 -6.59 -9.23
C ASN A 673 29.94 -7.03 -8.06
N GLY A 674 29.60 -6.66 -6.81
CA GLY A 674 30.36 -7.02 -5.60
C GLY A 674 31.50 -6.08 -5.24
N ASP A 675 31.69 -4.99 -5.98
CA ASP A 675 32.70 -3.98 -5.68
C ASP A 675 32.38 -3.20 -4.41
N LYS A 676 33.44 -2.70 -3.75
CA LYS A 676 33.33 -1.92 -2.51
C LYS A 676 34.04 -0.60 -2.63
N TYR A 677 33.40 0.44 -2.12
CA TYR A 677 33.94 1.80 -2.17
C TYR A 677 33.77 2.47 -0.81
N THR A 678 34.62 3.48 -0.57
CA THR A 678 34.44 4.42 0.53
C THR A 678 33.86 5.72 -0.07
N TRP A 679 32.67 6.09 0.38
CA TRP A 679 31.94 7.26 -0.08
C TRP A 679 31.79 8.31 1.01
N SER A 680 31.48 9.54 0.58
CA SER A 680 31.13 10.69 1.43
C SER A 680 29.88 11.36 0.88
N SER A 681 29.61 12.61 1.26
CA SER A 681 28.51 13.39 0.68
C SER A 681 28.66 13.63 -0.83
N HIS A 682 29.88 13.73 -1.36
CA HIS A 682 30.17 14.00 -2.77
C HIS A 682 31.00 12.86 -3.37
N ASN A 683 30.49 12.23 -4.43
CA ASN A 683 31.17 11.10 -5.06
C ASN A 683 31.00 11.15 -6.57
N TYR A 684 32.08 10.85 -7.27
CA TYR A 684 32.07 10.72 -8.72
C TYR A 684 31.59 9.36 -9.14
N VAL A 685 30.69 9.31 -10.12
CA VAL A 685 30.18 8.08 -10.74
C VAL A 685 30.38 8.12 -12.25
N ALA A 686 30.63 6.94 -12.85
CA ALA A 686 30.68 6.72 -14.28
C ALA A 686 29.93 5.44 -14.62
N LEU A 687 28.86 5.51 -15.41
CA LEU A 687 27.97 4.40 -15.71
C LEU A 687 27.86 4.18 -17.22
N ARG A 688 28.13 2.93 -17.65
CA ARG A 688 28.09 2.49 -19.05
C ARG A 688 26.83 1.72 -19.37
N PRO A 689 26.05 2.13 -20.39
CA PRO A 689 24.94 1.34 -20.89
C PRO A 689 25.36 -0.08 -21.30
N GLY A 690 24.55 -1.06 -20.99
CA GLY A 690 24.78 -2.46 -21.38
C GLY A 690 25.88 -3.21 -20.61
N VAL A 691 26.77 -2.50 -19.91
CA VAL A 691 27.85 -3.09 -19.09
C VAL A 691 27.57 -2.92 -17.60
N GLN A 692 27.47 -1.69 -17.15
CA GLN A 692 27.11 -1.29 -15.79
C GLN A 692 26.21 -0.05 -15.82
N PRO A 693 24.91 -0.25 -16.08
CA PRO A 693 23.98 0.85 -16.22
C PRO A 693 23.60 1.49 -14.88
N ALA A 694 23.97 0.86 -13.77
CA ALA A 694 23.63 1.31 -12.43
C ALA A 694 24.58 0.80 -11.36
N HIS A 695 24.55 1.47 -10.21
CA HIS A 695 24.99 0.92 -8.92
C HIS A 695 23.79 0.70 -8.02
N ILE A 696 23.79 -0.41 -7.28
CA ILE A 696 22.86 -0.68 -6.18
C ILE A 696 23.70 -0.95 -4.94
N PHE A 697 23.89 0.08 -4.14
CA PHE A 697 24.76 0.03 -2.98
C PHE A 697 24.01 -0.32 -1.69
N ARG A 698 24.53 -1.27 -0.93
CA ARG A 698 24.21 -1.38 0.48
C ARG A 698 25.16 -0.48 1.27
N VAL A 699 24.59 0.46 2.02
CA VAL A 699 25.33 1.40 2.85
C VAL A 699 25.67 0.76 4.20
N SER A 700 26.92 0.94 4.66
CA SER A 700 27.40 0.50 5.96
C SER A 700 28.25 1.59 6.61
N ARG A 701 28.08 1.83 7.92
CA ARG A 701 28.89 2.78 8.65
C ARG A 701 30.30 2.23 8.84
N ILE A 702 31.32 3.09 8.79
CA ILE A 702 32.67 2.74 9.23
C ILE A 702 32.65 2.76 10.75
N GLN A 703 32.91 1.61 11.38
CA GLN A 703 33.00 1.48 12.85
C GLN A 703 34.29 2.12 13.37
#